data_4d400c6d86259724830e93c78daf6a46
#
_entry.id   4d400c6d86259724830e93c78daf6a46
#
_cell.length_a   1.000
_cell.length_b   1.000
_cell.length_c   1.000
_cell.angle_alpha   90.00
_cell.angle_beta   90.00
_cell.angle_gamma   90.00
#
_symmetry.space_group_name_H-M   'P 1'
#
loop_
_entity.id
_entity.type
_entity.pdbx_description
1 polymer ?
#
loop_
_entity_poly.entity_id
_entity_poly.type
_entity_poly.pdbx_seq_one_letter_code
_entity_poly.pdbx_strand_id
1 'polypeptide(L)'
;MNSKQLMNKAADNIRILTAAMVEKAKSGHPGGAMGGADFINVLYSEFLIHDPENPLWEGRDRFFLDPGHMSPMLYSVLALSDKYTMDELKQLRQWGSPTPGHPEVNFARGIENTSGPLGQGHTYAVGAAIAAKFLEARLGSEVMGHTIYAFISDGGVQEEISQGAGRLAGYLKLNNLIMFYDANQIQLSTRCDEVMFEDTAKKYEAWGWKVITIDGNDCDAIRAALTEAKAEQERPTLIIGNTVMGKGARRADGSSYEFDCGTHGAPLGGDAYINTIKNLGGDVENPFVFFPEVKEMYDNRLNELRTIVAERKAAKAAWAAANPEKAQKLEDWFSGKQPEIDWDSIEQKADAPTRNASATVLGILAENYGNMICSSADLSNSDKTDGFLKKTHAFTPGDFSGAFLHAGVSELTMACVCIGMALHGGVIAACGTFFVFSDYMKPAIRMAALMELPVKFVWSHDAFRVGEDGPTHEPVEQEAQVRLMEKVKNHSGKNSMLVLRPADVNEATQAWKLAMENDTTPTGLIFSRQNVNNLPEGTDYEQTNKGAYIIAGSDEDYDVILLASGSEVSTLVDGAKLLKADGIKTRIVSVPSEGLFRTQPKEYQESVIPAGAKVFGLTAGLPVNLEGLVGSNGKVWGLQSFGFSAPYKVLDEKLGFTAENVYNQVKSML
;
A
#
# COMPACT_ATOMS: atom_id res chain seq x y z
N MET A 1 -28.39 15.02 20.43
CA MET A 1 -28.32 15.29 18.99
C MET A 1 -28.41 16.78 18.74
N ASN A 2 -27.55 17.31 17.90
CA ASN A 2 -27.56 18.74 17.55
C ASN A 2 -28.75 19.11 16.66
N SER A 3 -29.21 20.37 16.72
CA SER A 3 -30.33 20.82 15.89
C SER A 3 -29.96 20.87 14.41
N LYS A 4 -30.91 20.65 13.51
CA LYS A 4 -30.69 20.73 12.04
C LYS A 4 -30.08 22.07 11.63
N GLN A 5 -30.53 23.18 12.26
CA GLN A 5 -30.00 24.51 11.98
C GLN A 5 -28.52 24.63 12.33
N LEU A 6 -28.08 24.10 13.49
CA LEU A 6 -26.68 24.11 13.90
C LEU A 6 -25.82 23.22 12.99
N MET A 7 -26.35 22.04 12.60
CA MET A 7 -25.63 21.12 11.69
C MET A 7 -25.42 21.75 10.30
N ASN A 8 -26.46 22.39 9.75
CA ASN A 8 -26.32 23.11 8.47
C ASN A 8 -25.29 24.24 8.58
N LYS A 9 -25.30 24.99 9.69
CA LYS A 9 -24.32 26.07 9.92
C LYS A 9 -22.89 25.53 10.04
N ALA A 10 -22.71 24.37 10.65
CA ALA A 10 -21.41 23.72 10.73
C ALA A 10 -20.93 23.25 9.35
N ALA A 11 -21.79 22.67 8.53
CA ALA A 11 -21.46 22.32 7.14
C ALA A 11 -21.10 23.57 6.31
N ASP A 12 -21.83 24.68 6.49
CA ASP A 12 -21.52 25.95 5.81
C ASP A 12 -20.18 26.53 6.28
N ASN A 13 -19.81 26.38 7.55
CA ASN A 13 -18.49 26.79 8.04
C ASN A 13 -17.37 25.97 7.36
N ILE A 14 -17.56 24.65 7.18
CA ILE A 14 -16.63 23.79 6.42
C ILE A 14 -16.54 24.25 4.96
N ARG A 15 -17.65 24.61 4.31
CA ARG A 15 -17.69 25.13 2.94
C ARG A 15 -16.94 26.45 2.80
N ILE A 16 -17.12 27.36 3.77
CA ILE A 16 -16.41 28.65 3.81
C ILE A 16 -14.91 28.44 3.89
N LEU A 17 -14.44 27.60 4.83
CA LEU A 17 -13.02 27.28 4.98
C LEU A 17 -12.46 26.61 3.73
N THR A 18 -13.21 25.68 3.12
CA THR A 18 -12.86 25.02 1.86
C THR A 18 -12.64 26.03 0.74
N ALA A 19 -13.62 26.91 0.50
CA ALA A 19 -13.53 27.94 -0.53
C ALA A 19 -12.38 28.91 -0.26
N ALA A 20 -12.19 29.33 0.99
CA ALA A 20 -11.14 30.25 1.41
C ALA A 20 -9.73 29.67 1.24
N MET A 21 -9.54 28.39 1.60
CA MET A 21 -8.25 27.69 1.41
C MET A 21 -7.88 27.61 -0.08
N VAL A 22 -8.82 27.19 -0.92
CA VAL A 22 -8.60 27.04 -2.37
C VAL A 22 -8.37 28.40 -3.02
N GLU A 23 -9.16 29.42 -2.65
CA GLU A 23 -8.99 30.79 -3.16
C GLU A 23 -7.64 31.38 -2.77
N LYS A 24 -7.21 31.22 -1.52
CA LYS A 24 -5.90 31.69 -1.04
C LYS A 24 -4.74 30.99 -1.75
N ALA A 25 -4.84 29.67 -1.94
CA ALA A 25 -3.83 28.89 -2.63
C ALA A 25 -3.79 29.12 -4.15
N LYS A 26 -4.83 29.75 -4.72
CA LYS A 26 -5.05 29.89 -6.17
C LYS A 26 -5.00 28.53 -6.91
N SER A 27 -5.28 27.47 -6.19
CA SER A 27 -5.22 26.09 -6.68
C SER A 27 -5.99 25.16 -5.74
N GLY A 28 -6.75 24.22 -6.29
CA GLY A 28 -7.47 23.22 -5.50
C GLY A 28 -8.84 22.88 -6.06
N HIS A 29 -9.58 22.07 -5.33
CA HIS A 29 -10.86 21.49 -5.74
C HIS A 29 -11.94 21.82 -4.71
N PRO A 30 -12.69 22.92 -4.88
CA PRO A 30 -13.69 23.32 -3.89
C PRO A 30 -15.00 22.54 -4.00
N GLY A 31 -15.44 22.16 -5.22
CA GLY A 31 -16.82 21.74 -5.47
C GLY A 31 -17.26 20.49 -4.75
N GLY A 32 -16.53 19.37 -4.91
CA GLY A 32 -16.81 18.12 -4.21
C GLY A 32 -16.67 18.28 -2.69
N ALA A 33 -15.63 18.99 -2.24
CA ALA A 33 -15.40 19.28 -0.83
C ALA A 33 -16.55 20.09 -0.19
N MET A 34 -17.15 21.02 -0.94
CA MET A 34 -18.36 21.74 -0.51
C MET A 34 -19.60 20.84 -0.50
N GLY A 35 -19.70 19.92 -1.48
CA GLY A 35 -20.81 18.94 -1.56
C GLY A 35 -20.82 17.96 -0.39
N GLY A 36 -19.65 17.41 -0.02
CA GLY A 36 -19.49 16.42 1.04
C GLY A 36 -19.50 16.99 2.47
N ALA A 37 -19.59 18.33 2.64
CA ALA A 37 -19.45 18.98 3.94
C ALA A 37 -20.50 18.55 4.97
N ASP A 38 -21.73 18.22 4.56
CA ASP A 38 -22.78 17.74 5.46
C ASP A 38 -22.43 16.37 6.03
N PHE A 39 -22.01 15.43 5.17
CA PHE A 39 -21.64 14.08 5.61
C PHE A 39 -20.46 14.11 6.58
N ILE A 40 -19.36 14.79 6.22
CA ILE A 40 -18.17 14.81 7.06
C ILE A 40 -18.45 15.49 8.42
N ASN A 41 -19.29 16.53 8.43
CA ASN A 41 -19.73 17.17 9.65
C ASN A 41 -20.49 16.21 10.57
N VAL A 42 -21.50 15.49 10.03
CA VAL A 42 -22.29 14.53 10.82
C VAL A 42 -21.39 13.40 11.34
N LEU A 43 -20.51 12.87 10.47
CA LEU A 43 -19.61 11.78 10.86
C LEU A 43 -18.72 12.17 12.04
N TYR A 44 -18.02 13.32 11.96
CA TYR A 44 -17.06 13.72 13.00
C TYR A 44 -17.74 14.25 14.26
N SER A 45 -18.84 14.99 14.12
CA SER A 45 -19.51 15.59 15.28
C SER A 45 -20.41 14.63 16.06
N GLU A 46 -20.79 13.45 15.49
CA GLU A 46 -21.76 12.58 16.16
C GLU A 46 -21.42 11.08 16.14
N PHE A 47 -20.63 10.58 15.17
CA PHE A 47 -20.45 9.14 14.97
C PHE A 47 -19.03 8.64 15.18
N LEU A 48 -18.03 9.25 14.53
CA LEU A 48 -16.64 8.79 14.55
C LEU A 48 -16.08 8.81 15.97
N ILE A 49 -15.57 7.68 16.45
CA ILE A 49 -14.98 7.55 17.78
C ILE A 49 -13.46 7.51 17.63
N HIS A 50 -12.79 8.50 18.17
CA HIS A 50 -11.34 8.61 18.24
C HIS A 50 -10.92 9.17 19.59
N ASP A 51 -9.67 8.96 19.95
CA ASP A 51 -9.12 9.56 21.16
C ASP A 51 -8.56 10.95 20.84
N PRO A 52 -9.13 12.04 21.40
CA PRO A 52 -8.61 13.38 21.18
C PRO A 52 -7.15 13.55 21.64
N GLU A 53 -6.74 12.84 22.68
CA GLU A 53 -5.43 12.94 23.33
C GLU A 53 -4.40 11.95 22.74
N ASN A 54 -4.86 10.79 22.25
CA ASN A 54 -4.01 9.77 21.64
C ASN A 54 -4.54 9.32 20.26
N PRO A 55 -4.16 9.99 19.18
CA PRO A 55 -4.63 9.66 17.83
C PRO A 55 -4.16 8.28 17.35
N LEU A 56 -3.19 7.64 18.00
CA LEU A 56 -2.72 6.29 17.72
C LEU A 56 -3.44 5.20 18.51
N TRP A 57 -4.46 5.56 19.33
CA TRP A 57 -5.21 4.58 20.07
C TRP A 57 -5.79 3.50 19.13
N GLU A 58 -5.47 2.23 19.42
CA GLU A 58 -5.80 1.09 18.56
C GLU A 58 -7.30 0.84 18.41
N GLY A 59 -8.10 1.20 19.43
CA GLY A 59 -9.56 1.03 19.46
C GLY A 59 -10.35 2.16 18.77
N ARG A 60 -9.69 3.08 18.06
CA ARG A 60 -10.36 4.16 17.33
C ARG A 60 -11.08 3.66 16.09
N ASP A 61 -12.20 4.30 15.73
CA ASP A 61 -12.74 4.21 14.37
C ASP A 61 -11.75 4.85 13.39
N ARG A 62 -11.78 4.43 12.12
CA ARG A 62 -10.89 4.97 11.08
C ARG A 62 -11.69 5.53 9.93
N PHE A 63 -11.23 6.65 9.40
CA PHE A 63 -11.83 7.30 8.23
C PHE A 63 -10.84 7.38 7.07
N PHE A 64 -11.18 6.78 5.93
CA PHE A 64 -10.41 6.77 4.71
C PHE A 64 -11.03 7.70 3.67
N LEU A 65 -10.30 8.69 3.21
CA LEU A 65 -10.71 9.57 2.13
C LEU A 65 -10.13 9.06 0.80
N ASP A 66 -10.98 8.59 -0.13
CA ASP A 66 -10.56 8.18 -1.46
C ASP A 66 -10.32 9.39 -2.38
N PRO A 67 -11.27 10.33 -2.57
CA PRO A 67 -11.08 11.50 -3.41
C PRO A 67 -10.16 12.53 -2.74
N GLY A 68 -8.86 12.29 -2.78
CA GLY A 68 -7.86 13.13 -2.12
C GLY A 68 -7.90 14.60 -2.50
N HIS A 69 -8.43 14.92 -3.68
CA HIS A 69 -8.67 16.30 -4.11
C HIS A 69 -9.68 17.04 -3.23
N MET A 70 -10.52 16.33 -2.46
CA MET A 70 -11.44 16.90 -1.48
C MET A 70 -10.77 17.20 -0.13
N SER A 71 -9.44 17.22 -0.07
CA SER A 71 -8.63 17.51 1.13
C SER A 71 -9.07 18.76 1.92
N PRO A 72 -9.53 19.88 1.33
CA PRO A 72 -9.95 21.04 2.11
C PRO A 72 -11.13 20.74 3.04
N MET A 73 -12.05 19.84 2.67
CA MET A 73 -13.12 19.38 3.54
C MET A 73 -12.57 18.65 4.77
N LEU A 74 -11.63 17.72 4.54
CA LEU A 74 -11.01 16.94 5.62
C LEU A 74 -10.21 17.84 6.56
N TYR A 75 -9.38 18.76 6.02
CA TYR A 75 -8.62 19.70 6.86
C TYR A 75 -9.53 20.61 7.68
N SER A 76 -10.66 21.06 7.11
CA SER A 76 -11.63 21.90 7.82
C SER A 76 -12.25 21.19 9.02
N VAL A 77 -12.70 19.93 8.86
CA VAL A 77 -13.28 19.16 9.97
C VAL A 77 -12.23 18.76 11.00
N LEU A 78 -11.01 18.45 10.56
CA LEU A 78 -9.90 18.19 11.47
C LEU A 78 -9.46 19.44 12.24
N ALA A 79 -9.57 20.63 11.66
CA ALA A 79 -9.34 21.88 12.38
C ALA A 79 -10.43 22.13 13.43
N LEU A 80 -11.71 21.85 13.13
CA LEU A 80 -12.79 21.88 14.12
C LEU A 80 -12.56 20.89 15.27
N SER A 81 -11.84 19.78 15.00
CA SER A 81 -11.45 18.75 15.96
C SER A 81 -10.05 19.01 16.59
N ASP A 82 -9.55 20.23 16.56
CA ASP A 82 -8.27 20.69 17.15
C ASP A 82 -7.00 20.01 16.60
N LYS A 83 -7.05 19.43 15.39
CA LYS A 83 -5.89 18.79 14.73
C LYS A 83 -5.11 19.74 13.82
N TYR A 84 -5.72 20.85 13.40
CA TYR A 84 -5.12 21.89 12.58
C TYR A 84 -5.49 23.28 13.09
N THR A 85 -4.58 24.23 12.93
CA THR A 85 -4.81 25.65 13.19
C THR A 85 -5.30 26.38 11.93
N MET A 86 -5.91 27.56 12.11
CA MET A 86 -6.29 28.41 10.97
C MET A 86 -5.10 28.84 10.13
N ASP A 87 -3.94 29.03 10.73
CA ASP A 87 -2.73 29.44 10.00
C ASP A 87 -2.19 28.28 9.15
N GLU A 88 -2.32 27.04 9.60
CA GLU A 88 -1.99 25.85 8.80
C GLU A 88 -2.98 25.68 7.63
N LEU A 89 -4.28 25.93 7.83
CA LEU A 89 -5.27 25.91 6.74
C LEU A 89 -4.94 26.96 5.65
N LYS A 90 -4.46 28.13 6.03
CA LYS A 90 -4.02 29.19 5.12
C LYS A 90 -2.80 28.81 4.27
N GLN A 91 -2.11 27.71 4.62
CA GLN A 91 -0.92 27.20 3.94
C GLN A 91 -1.25 26.02 2.99
N LEU A 92 -2.51 25.83 2.60
CA LEU A 92 -2.88 24.77 1.64
C LEU A 92 -1.96 24.81 0.41
N ARG A 93 -1.37 23.64 0.06
CA ARG A 93 -0.48 23.46 -1.12
C ARG A 93 0.82 24.29 -1.09
N GLN A 94 1.23 24.80 0.07
CA GLN A 94 2.52 25.50 0.17
C GLN A 94 3.64 24.53 0.53
N TRP A 95 4.88 24.84 0.15
CA TRP A 95 6.05 24.02 0.46
C TRP A 95 6.21 23.80 1.98
N GLY A 96 6.33 22.52 2.38
CA GLY A 96 6.50 22.16 3.79
C GLY A 96 5.27 22.34 4.67
N SER A 97 4.12 22.67 4.08
CA SER A 97 2.85 22.81 4.80
C SER A 97 2.31 21.44 5.24
N PRO A 98 1.67 21.36 6.43
CA PRO A 98 0.96 20.16 6.85
C PRO A 98 -0.38 19.95 6.14
N THR A 99 -0.74 20.83 5.19
CA THR A 99 -1.96 20.75 4.37
C THR A 99 -1.62 20.58 2.88
N PRO A 100 -1.01 19.46 2.46
CA PRO A 100 -0.74 19.18 1.05
C PRO A 100 -2.03 19.12 0.23
N GLY A 101 -1.90 19.25 -1.08
CA GLY A 101 -3.05 19.30 -2.00
C GLY A 101 -3.94 18.05 -2.00
N HIS A 102 -3.35 16.91 -1.73
CA HIS A 102 -4.02 15.64 -1.43
C HIS A 102 -3.47 15.16 -0.08
N PRO A 103 -4.30 14.59 0.80
CA PRO A 103 -3.85 14.19 2.13
C PRO A 103 -2.72 13.15 2.05
N GLU A 104 -1.73 13.33 2.88
CA GLU A 104 -0.68 12.35 3.14
C GLU A 104 -0.91 11.74 4.52
N VAL A 105 -0.69 10.44 4.66
CA VAL A 105 -0.89 9.71 5.92
C VAL A 105 -0.20 10.43 7.08
N ASN A 106 -0.98 10.75 8.11
CA ASN A 106 -0.50 11.39 9.32
C ASN A 106 -1.43 11.07 10.48
N PHE A 107 -1.19 9.93 11.11
CA PHE A 107 -2.04 9.44 12.20
C PHE A 107 -2.13 10.44 13.36
N ALA A 108 -1.04 11.19 13.66
CA ALA A 108 -1.04 12.19 14.71
C ALA A 108 -2.07 13.30 14.47
N ARG A 109 -2.40 13.56 13.20
CA ARG A 109 -3.39 14.56 12.79
C ARG A 109 -4.74 13.95 12.38
N GLY A 110 -4.90 12.61 12.51
CA GLY A 110 -6.14 11.91 12.17
C GLY A 110 -6.33 11.64 10.67
N ILE A 111 -5.25 11.61 9.90
CA ILE A 111 -5.27 11.23 8.48
C ILE A 111 -4.78 9.79 8.35
N GLU A 112 -5.70 8.87 8.02
CA GLU A 112 -5.46 7.42 8.01
C GLU A 112 -4.78 6.92 6.72
N ASN A 113 -4.82 7.68 5.61
CA ASN A 113 -4.22 7.27 4.35
C ASN A 113 -3.72 8.44 3.50
N THR A 114 -2.67 8.19 2.73
CA THR A 114 -2.36 9.04 1.58
C THR A 114 -3.35 8.73 0.46
N SER A 115 -3.98 9.75 -0.09
CA SER A 115 -4.91 9.63 -1.21
C SER A 115 -4.46 10.47 -2.42
N GLY A 116 -5.09 10.22 -3.57
CA GLY A 116 -4.76 10.87 -4.83
C GLY A 116 -5.11 9.96 -5.99
N PRO A 117 -4.52 8.76 -6.11
CA PRO A 117 -5.04 7.75 -7.04
C PRO A 117 -6.43 7.29 -6.60
N LEU A 118 -7.45 7.67 -7.37
CA LEU A 118 -8.84 7.29 -7.11
C LEU A 118 -8.99 5.76 -7.10
N GLY A 119 -9.93 5.26 -6.33
CA GLY A 119 -10.17 3.83 -6.16
C GLY A 119 -9.28 3.16 -5.10
N GLN A 120 -8.09 3.67 -4.84
CA GLN A 120 -7.18 3.04 -3.88
C GLN A 120 -7.57 3.33 -2.42
N GLY A 121 -8.00 4.55 -2.10
CA GLY A 121 -8.30 4.96 -0.72
C GLY A 121 -9.38 4.11 -0.05
N HIS A 122 -10.50 3.87 -0.72
CA HIS A 122 -11.54 3.00 -0.16
C HIS A 122 -11.17 1.51 -0.23
N THR A 123 -10.28 1.10 -1.15
CA THR A 123 -9.71 -0.25 -1.15
C THR A 123 -8.81 -0.46 0.07
N TYR A 124 -8.07 0.58 0.52
CA TYR A 124 -7.37 0.52 1.80
C TYR A 124 -8.34 0.35 2.98
N ALA A 125 -9.51 1.00 2.94
CA ALA A 125 -10.54 0.81 3.95
C ALA A 125 -11.04 -0.64 4.02
N VAL A 126 -11.18 -1.34 2.88
CA VAL A 126 -11.48 -2.77 2.84
C VAL A 126 -10.39 -3.58 3.55
N GLY A 127 -9.11 -3.27 3.27
CA GLY A 127 -7.98 -3.92 3.95
C GLY A 127 -7.95 -3.68 5.45
N ALA A 128 -8.22 -2.45 5.88
CA ALA A 128 -8.31 -2.10 7.29
C ALA A 128 -9.49 -2.82 7.98
N ALA A 129 -10.62 -2.96 7.30
CA ALA A 129 -11.77 -3.71 7.82
C ALA A 129 -11.47 -5.20 7.99
N ILE A 130 -10.74 -5.82 7.05
CA ILE A 130 -10.26 -7.20 7.17
C ILE A 130 -9.30 -7.33 8.36
N ALA A 131 -8.32 -6.43 8.51
CA ALA A 131 -7.39 -6.43 9.63
C ALA A 131 -8.11 -6.32 10.98
N ALA A 132 -9.09 -5.41 11.08
CA ALA A 132 -9.91 -5.26 12.28
C ALA A 132 -10.66 -6.55 12.62
N LYS A 133 -11.33 -7.19 11.66
CA LYS A 133 -12.05 -8.47 11.85
C LYS A 133 -11.11 -9.62 12.21
N PHE A 134 -9.94 -9.67 11.59
CA PHE A 134 -8.89 -10.66 11.89
C PHE A 134 -8.38 -10.53 13.33
N LEU A 135 -8.13 -9.31 13.80
CA LEU A 135 -7.70 -9.04 15.17
C LEU A 135 -8.84 -9.28 16.16
N GLU A 136 -10.08 -8.89 15.82
CA GLU A 136 -11.28 -9.16 16.62
C GLU A 136 -11.48 -10.67 16.86
N ALA A 137 -11.30 -11.50 15.83
CA ALA A 137 -11.41 -12.95 15.95
C ALA A 137 -10.38 -13.56 16.94
N ARG A 138 -9.24 -12.91 17.14
CA ARG A 138 -8.16 -13.36 18.03
C ARG A 138 -8.21 -12.77 19.42
N LEU A 139 -8.53 -11.50 19.50
CA LEU A 139 -8.43 -10.73 20.75
C LEU A 139 -9.79 -10.48 21.41
N GLY A 140 -10.87 -10.45 20.63
CA GLY A 140 -12.24 -10.17 21.07
C GLY A 140 -12.75 -8.80 20.63
N SER A 141 -14.07 -8.70 20.50
CA SER A 141 -14.76 -7.47 20.09
C SER A 141 -14.69 -6.36 21.13
N GLU A 142 -14.47 -6.70 22.39
CA GLU A 142 -14.36 -5.75 23.50
C GLU A 142 -13.19 -4.76 23.31
N VAL A 143 -12.14 -5.18 22.60
CA VAL A 143 -10.94 -4.37 22.39
C VAL A 143 -10.72 -4.00 20.92
N MET A 144 -11.21 -4.81 19.97
CA MET A 144 -10.99 -4.62 18.53
C MET A 144 -12.28 -4.30 17.75
N GLY A 145 -13.42 -4.21 18.42
CA GLY A 145 -14.71 -3.86 17.79
C GLY A 145 -14.79 -2.36 17.50
N HIS A 146 -14.36 -1.94 16.30
CA HIS A 146 -14.46 -0.57 15.82
C HIS A 146 -14.89 -0.52 14.34
N THR A 147 -15.34 0.64 13.89
CA THR A 147 -15.89 0.84 12.55
C THR A 147 -14.84 1.46 11.64
N ILE A 148 -14.81 0.99 10.40
CA ILE A 148 -14.04 1.58 9.31
C ILE A 148 -14.99 2.35 8.40
N TYR A 149 -14.73 3.63 8.21
CA TYR A 149 -15.48 4.51 7.33
C TYR A 149 -14.66 4.84 6.08
N ALA A 150 -15.31 4.92 4.94
CA ALA A 150 -14.69 5.39 3.70
C ALA A 150 -15.60 6.39 3.00
N PHE A 151 -14.99 7.33 2.30
CA PHE A 151 -15.66 8.29 1.42
C PHE A 151 -15.17 8.07 0.00
N ILE A 152 -16.08 7.86 -0.94
CA ILE A 152 -15.79 7.62 -2.36
C ILE A 152 -16.57 8.61 -3.22
N SER A 153 -16.01 9.00 -4.36
CA SER A 153 -16.64 9.89 -5.34
C SER A 153 -17.07 9.16 -6.62
N ASP A 154 -17.73 9.89 -7.52
CA ASP A 154 -18.12 9.38 -8.84
C ASP A 154 -16.92 8.79 -9.60
N GLY A 155 -15.79 9.50 -9.67
CA GLY A 155 -14.57 8.99 -10.28
C GLY A 155 -14.00 7.76 -9.57
N GLY A 156 -14.09 7.73 -8.24
CA GLY A 156 -13.67 6.57 -7.46
C GLY A 156 -14.50 5.31 -7.75
N VAL A 157 -15.80 5.45 -7.95
CA VAL A 157 -16.69 4.31 -8.32
C VAL A 157 -16.38 3.79 -9.72
N GLN A 158 -15.90 4.64 -10.63
CA GLN A 158 -15.56 4.23 -12.00
C GLN A 158 -14.27 3.42 -12.10
N GLU A 159 -13.33 3.61 -11.18
CA GLU A 159 -12.06 2.88 -11.19
C GLU A 159 -12.28 1.36 -11.12
N GLU A 160 -11.55 0.59 -11.95
CA GLU A 160 -11.67 -0.87 -12.02
C GLU A 160 -11.36 -1.55 -10.69
N ILE A 161 -10.44 -1.00 -9.90
CA ILE A 161 -10.10 -1.52 -8.58
C ILE A 161 -11.30 -1.50 -7.62
N SER A 162 -12.23 -0.55 -7.79
CA SER A 162 -13.45 -0.44 -6.99
C SER A 162 -14.38 -1.63 -7.15
N GLN A 163 -14.35 -2.28 -8.32
CA GLN A 163 -15.08 -3.53 -8.57
C GLN A 163 -14.51 -4.66 -7.71
N GLY A 164 -13.18 -4.78 -7.67
CA GLY A 164 -12.48 -5.77 -6.84
C GLY A 164 -12.73 -5.54 -5.35
N ALA A 165 -12.61 -4.30 -4.90
CA ALA A 165 -12.85 -3.90 -3.51
C ALA A 165 -14.28 -4.19 -3.06
N GLY A 166 -15.28 -3.77 -3.86
CA GLY A 166 -16.70 -3.97 -3.56
C GLY A 166 -17.07 -5.44 -3.50
N ARG A 167 -16.63 -6.23 -4.49
CA ARG A 167 -16.85 -7.68 -4.54
C ARG A 167 -16.24 -8.39 -3.33
N LEU A 168 -15.01 -8.06 -2.97
CA LEU A 168 -14.29 -8.71 -1.88
C LEU A 168 -14.95 -8.40 -0.52
N ALA A 169 -15.27 -7.13 -0.28
CA ALA A 169 -15.91 -6.71 0.97
C ALA A 169 -17.29 -7.35 1.17
N GLY A 170 -18.10 -7.41 0.10
CA GLY A 170 -19.40 -8.08 0.13
C GLY A 170 -19.29 -9.58 0.37
N TYR A 171 -18.38 -10.27 -0.35
CA TYR A 171 -18.13 -11.70 -0.18
C TYR A 171 -17.73 -12.04 1.26
N LEU A 172 -16.79 -11.28 1.83
CA LEU A 172 -16.30 -11.50 3.20
C LEU A 172 -17.28 -11.04 4.28
N LYS A 173 -18.38 -10.39 3.91
CA LYS A 173 -19.38 -9.84 4.86
C LYS A 173 -18.75 -8.90 5.89
N LEU A 174 -18.00 -7.89 5.43
CA LEU A 174 -17.31 -6.93 6.30
C LEU A 174 -18.30 -5.95 6.96
N ASN A 175 -19.04 -6.41 7.95
CA ASN A 175 -20.07 -5.65 8.66
C ASN A 175 -19.53 -4.44 9.45
N ASN A 176 -18.23 -4.34 9.60
CA ASN A 176 -17.53 -3.21 10.22
C ASN A 176 -17.13 -2.12 9.22
N LEU A 177 -17.50 -2.25 7.93
CA LEU A 177 -17.20 -1.28 6.86
C LEU A 177 -18.45 -0.50 6.47
N ILE A 178 -18.41 0.82 6.59
CA ILE A 178 -19.43 1.76 6.13
C ILE A 178 -18.81 2.70 5.13
N MET A 179 -19.31 2.71 3.90
CA MET A 179 -18.81 3.56 2.81
C MET A 179 -19.89 4.56 2.40
N PHE A 180 -19.50 5.83 2.29
CA PHE A 180 -20.32 6.89 1.73
C PHE A 180 -19.88 7.19 0.31
N TYR A 181 -20.81 7.06 -0.64
CA TYR A 181 -20.62 7.47 -2.03
C TYR A 181 -21.24 8.85 -2.26
N ASP A 182 -20.39 9.82 -2.53
CA ASP A 182 -20.74 11.18 -2.92
C ASP A 182 -21.17 11.21 -4.39
N ALA A 183 -22.46 10.93 -4.61
CA ALA A 183 -23.07 10.83 -5.92
C ALA A 183 -23.53 12.20 -6.41
N ASN A 184 -22.61 13.08 -6.76
CA ASN A 184 -22.91 14.44 -7.23
C ASN A 184 -23.05 14.56 -8.75
N GLN A 185 -22.74 13.50 -9.50
CA GLN A 185 -22.88 13.38 -10.96
C GLN A 185 -21.97 14.32 -11.78
N ILE A 186 -21.01 15.00 -11.16
CA ILE A 186 -20.12 15.98 -11.83
C ILE A 186 -18.67 15.56 -11.65
N GLN A 187 -17.98 15.43 -12.77
CA GLN A 187 -16.56 15.15 -12.84
C GLN A 187 -15.76 16.41 -13.23
N LEU A 188 -14.44 16.27 -13.38
CA LEU A 188 -13.58 17.40 -13.74
C LEU A 188 -13.94 18.02 -15.11
N SER A 189 -14.26 17.18 -16.09
CA SER A 189 -14.47 17.62 -17.47
C SER A 189 -15.88 17.33 -18.01
N THR A 190 -16.60 16.37 -17.38
CA THR A 190 -17.87 15.85 -17.90
C THR A 190 -18.86 15.58 -16.78
N ARG A 191 -20.08 15.26 -17.15
CA ARG A 191 -21.07 14.65 -16.26
C ARG A 191 -20.92 13.12 -16.28
N CYS A 192 -21.34 12.46 -15.21
CA CYS A 192 -21.26 11.00 -15.13
C CYS A 192 -22.10 10.29 -16.21
N ASP A 193 -23.26 10.85 -16.55
CA ASP A 193 -24.17 10.32 -17.57
C ASP A 193 -23.61 10.39 -19.01
N GLU A 194 -22.52 11.12 -19.21
CA GLU A 194 -21.76 11.14 -20.47
C GLU A 194 -20.72 10.01 -20.55
N VAL A 195 -20.41 9.35 -19.44
CA VAL A 195 -19.32 8.38 -19.32
C VAL A 195 -19.81 6.99 -18.97
N MET A 196 -20.79 6.87 -18.06
CA MET A 196 -21.26 5.58 -17.54
C MET A 196 -22.78 5.55 -17.44
N PHE A 197 -23.34 4.33 -17.56
CA PHE A 197 -24.76 4.07 -17.46
C PHE A 197 -25.00 2.89 -16.49
N GLU A 198 -24.39 2.94 -15.32
CA GLU A 198 -24.49 1.90 -14.32
C GLU A 198 -25.48 2.25 -13.20
N ASP A 199 -26.25 1.27 -12.76
CA ASP A 199 -26.98 1.32 -11.48
C ASP A 199 -26.07 0.86 -10.35
N THR A 200 -25.37 1.80 -9.75
CA THR A 200 -24.40 1.52 -8.67
C THR A 200 -25.06 0.84 -7.47
N ALA A 201 -26.31 1.19 -7.15
CA ALA A 201 -27.03 0.55 -6.06
C ALA A 201 -27.20 -0.96 -6.32
N LYS A 202 -27.76 -1.33 -7.47
CA LYS A 202 -27.94 -2.74 -7.85
C LYS A 202 -26.61 -3.49 -7.96
N LYS A 203 -25.55 -2.83 -8.44
CA LYS A 203 -24.22 -3.43 -8.54
C LYS A 203 -23.68 -3.84 -7.16
N TYR A 204 -23.75 -2.95 -6.17
CA TYR A 204 -23.31 -3.26 -4.81
C TYR A 204 -24.24 -4.26 -4.10
N GLU A 205 -25.56 -4.17 -4.32
CA GLU A 205 -26.52 -5.17 -3.83
C GLU A 205 -26.19 -6.58 -4.37
N ALA A 206 -25.84 -6.69 -5.66
CA ALA A 206 -25.44 -7.96 -6.28
C ALA A 206 -24.13 -8.51 -5.67
N TRP A 207 -23.26 -7.67 -5.14
CA TRP A 207 -22.06 -8.07 -4.39
C TRP A 207 -22.34 -8.41 -2.92
N GLY A 208 -23.58 -8.28 -2.45
CA GLY A 208 -23.97 -8.63 -1.09
C GLY A 208 -23.86 -7.48 -0.09
N TRP A 209 -23.77 -6.24 -0.54
CA TRP A 209 -23.81 -5.06 0.32
C TRP A 209 -25.25 -4.70 0.72
N LYS A 210 -25.39 -4.07 1.89
CA LYS A 210 -26.55 -3.26 2.20
C LYS A 210 -26.38 -1.89 1.54
N VAL A 211 -27.40 -1.44 0.79
CA VAL A 211 -27.37 -0.14 0.12
C VAL A 211 -28.48 0.75 0.65
N ILE A 212 -28.14 1.99 1.00
CA ILE A 212 -29.07 3.01 1.50
C ILE A 212 -28.89 4.26 0.65
N THR A 213 -29.91 4.70 -0.07
CA THR A 213 -29.86 5.93 -0.88
C THR A 213 -30.57 7.07 -0.18
N ILE A 214 -29.90 8.22 -0.05
CA ILE A 214 -30.40 9.38 0.68
C ILE A 214 -30.15 10.70 -0.07
N ASP A 215 -30.78 11.77 0.39
CA ASP A 215 -30.29 13.13 0.16
C ASP A 215 -29.00 13.31 0.99
N GLY A 216 -27.85 13.36 0.30
CA GLY A 216 -26.53 13.46 0.90
C GLY A 216 -26.20 14.83 1.50
N ASN A 217 -27.13 15.79 1.38
CA ASN A 217 -27.05 17.11 1.99
C ASN A 217 -28.11 17.37 3.08
N ASP A 218 -28.89 16.37 3.46
CA ASP A 218 -29.77 16.42 4.62
C ASP A 218 -29.14 15.72 5.83
N CYS A 219 -28.73 16.49 6.83
CA CYS A 219 -28.08 15.95 8.03
C CYS A 219 -28.94 14.92 8.80
N ASP A 220 -30.26 15.02 8.74
CA ASP A 220 -31.17 14.07 9.40
C ASP A 220 -31.22 12.74 8.62
N ALA A 221 -31.21 12.80 7.28
CA ALA A 221 -31.09 11.62 6.42
C ALA A 221 -29.74 10.91 6.59
N ILE A 222 -28.64 11.68 6.63
CA ILE A 222 -27.28 11.14 6.89
C ILE A 222 -27.22 10.45 8.25
N ARG A 223 -27.77 11.10 9.29
CA ARG A 223 -27.82 10.57 10.65
C ARG A 223 -28.59 9.26 10.74
N ALA A 224 -29.75 9.21 10.08
CA ALA A 224 -30.58 8.00 10.02
C ALA A 224 -29.84 6.86 9.30
N ALA A 225 -29.20 7.14 8.15
CA ALA A 225 -28.45 6.16 7.37
C ALA A 225 -27.24 5.62 8.14
N LEU A 226 -26.45 6.48 8.81
CA LEU A 226 -25.32 6.04 9.64
C LEU A 226 -25.78 5.21 10.85
N THR A 227 -26.89 5.57 11.46
CA THR A 227 -27.49 4.78 12.55
C THR A 227 -27.91 3.39 12.07
N GLU A 228 -28.57 3.32 10.92
CA GLU A 228 -28.99 2.06 10.30
C GLU A 228 -27.77 1.22 9.85
N ALA A 229 -26.74 1.85 9.30
CA ALA A 229 -25.51 1.18 8.90
C ALA A 229 -24.75 0.59 10.10
N LYS A 230 -24.70 1.30 11.22
CA LYS A 230 -24.08 0.78 12.46
C LYS A 230 -24.87 -0.36 13.11
N ALA A 231 -26.15 -0.47 12.83
CA ALA A 231 -26.99 -1.58 13.31
C ALA A 231 -26.89 -2.83 12.42
N GLU A 232 -26.33 -2.73 11.20
CA GLU A 232 -26.13 -3.86 10.29
C GLU A 232 -25.04 -4.79 10.85
N GLN A 233 -25.32 -6.07 10.98
CA GLN A 233 -24.44 -7.05 11.61
C GLN A 233 -23.90 -8.10 10.64
N GLU A 234 -24.37 -8.12 9.39
CA GLU A 234 -24.06 -9.21 8.46
C GLU A 234 -23.28 -8.77 7.22
N ARG A 235 -23.38 -7.49 6.83
CA ARG A 235 -22.91 -7.01 5.53
C ARG A 235 -22.23 -5.65 5.64
N PRO A 236 -21.27 -5.32 4.74
CA PRO A 236 -20.84 -3.95 4.58
C PRO A 236 -22.01 -3.07 4.10
N THR A 237 -21.98 -1.79 4.45
CA THR A 237 -23.01 -0.83 4.04
C THR A 237 -22.45 0.23 3.11
N LEU A 238 -23.12 0.43 1.96
CA LEU A 238 -22.94 1.58 1.08
C LEU A 238 -24.07 2.58 1.30
N ILE A 239 -23.73 3.79 1.67
CA ILE A 239 -24.66 4.92 1.71
C ILE A 239 -24.43 5.74 0.44
N ILE A 240 -25.40 5.76 -0.47
CA ILE A 240 -25.37 6.60 -1.67
C ILE A 240 -26.02 7.94 -1.31
N GLY A 241 -25.18 8.96 -1.13
CA GLY A 241 -25.61 10.32 -0.88
C GLY A 241 -25.72 11.11 -2.20
N ASN A 242 -26.93 11.41 -2.63
CA ASN A 242 -27.12 12.37 -3.72
C ASN A 242 -26.76 13.76 -3.20
N THR A 243 -25.62 14.29 -3.61
CA THR A 243 -25.09 15.57 -3.14
C THR A 243 -25.09 16.62 -4.24
N VAL A 244 -24.82 17.85 -3.85
CA VAL A 244 -24.77 19.00 -4.76
C VAL A 244 -23.31 19.41 -4.95
N MET A 245 -22.76 19.20 -6.15
CA MET A 245 -21.44 19.73 -6.50
C MET A 245 -21.41 21.24 -6.31
N GLY A 246 -20.43 21.74 -5.55
CA GLY A 246 -20.32 23.18 -5.27
C GLY A 246 -21.48 23.76 -4.45
N LYS A 247 -22.04 22.99 -3.51
CA LYS A 247 -23.19 23.44 -2.72
C LYS A 247 -22.96 24.82 -2.07
N GLY A 248 -23.86 25.73 -2.35
CA GLY A 248 -23.80 27.11 -1.88
C GLY A 248 -22.95 28.04 -2.73
N ALA A 249 -22.25 27.55 -3.76
CA ALA A 249 -21.44 28.37 -4.65
C ALA A 249 -22.31 29.30 -5.53
N ARG A 250 -21.81 30.51 -5.75
CA ARG A 250 -22.44 31.57 -6.55
C ARG A 250 -21.50 32.03 -7.66
N ARG A 251 -22.06 32.42 -8.82
CA ARG A 251 -21.32 33.08 -9.90
C ARG A 251 -21.10 34.56 -9.58
N ALA A 252 -20.31 35.23 -10.41
CA ALA A 252 -20.05 36.66 -10.30
C ALA A 252 -21.32 37.53 -10.39
N ASP A 253 -22.32 37.07 -11.14
CA ASP A 253 -23.64 37.71 -11.26
C ASP A 253 -24.61 37.37 -10.11
N GLY A 254 -24.19 36.55 -9.15
CA GLY A 254 -25.00 36.09 -8.01
C GLY A 254 -25.89 34.87 -8.30
N SER A 255 -25.95 34.40 -9.54
CA SER A 255 -26.68 33.17 -9.86
C SER A 255 -26.03 31.90 -9.25
N SER A 256 -26.74 30.76 -9.21
CA SER A 256 -26.18 29.52 -8.70
C SER A 256 -25.01 29.03 -9.55
N TYR A 257 -23.94 28.57 -8.88
CA TYR A 257 -22.80 27.91 -9.53
C TYR A 257 -22.76 26.41 -9.18
N GLU A 258 -23.82 25.91 -8.57
CA GLU A 258 -23.97 24.48 -8.23
C GLU A 258 -24.12 23.63 -9.49
N PHE A 259 -23.75 22.34 -9.41
CA PHE A 259 -23.78 21.36 -10.50
C PHE A 259 -22.99 21.74 -11.77
N ASP A 260 -21.96 22.57 -11.60
CA ASP A 260 -21.12 23.01 -12.70
C ASP A 260 -19.71 22.45 -12.59
N CYS A 261 -19.18 21.84 -13.68
CA CYS A 261 -17.80 21.33 -13.72
C CYS A 261 -16.76 22.42 -13.37
N GLY A 262 -17.08 23.69 -13.63
CA GLY A 262 -16.22 24.83 -13.27
C GLY A 262 -15.95 24.97 -11.77
N THR A 263 -16.81 24.42 -10.90
CA THR A 263 -16.56 24.39 -9.44
C THR A 263 -15.69 23.24 -8.99
N HIS A 264 -15.46 22.22 -9.85
CA HIS A 264 -14.79 20.99 -9.46
C HIS A 264 -13.31 21.24 -9.12
N GLY A 265 -12.52 21.78 -10.04
CA GLY A 265 -11.05 21.75 -9.96
C GLY A 265 -10.35 23.11 -10.04
N ALA A 266 -11.05 24.21 -9.79
CA ALA A 266 -10.50 25.55 -9.85
C ALA A 266 -11.02 26.43 -8.70
N PRO A 267 -10.24 27.45 -8.26
CA PRO A 267 -10.75 28.50 -7.38
C PRO A 267 -11.98 29.18 -7.98
N LEU A 268 -12.93 29.57 -7.13
CA LEU A 268 -14.14 30.27 -7.60
C LEU A 268 -13.82 31.63 -8.21
N GLY A 269 -12.84 32.35 -7.64
CA GLY A 269 -12.29 33.59 -8.15
C GLY A 269 -13.18 34.83 -7.95
N GLY A 270 -12.57 35.98 -7.77
CA GLY A 270 -13.19 37.31 -7.81
C GLY A 270 -14.56 37.43 -7.13
N ASP A 271 -15.54 37.99 -7.86
CA ASP A 271 -16.90 38.21 -7.33
C ASP A 271 -17.64 36.88 -7.06
N ALA A 272 -17.33 35.78 -7.75
CA ALA A 272 -17.94 34.49 -7.49
C ALA A 272 -17.54 33.97 -6.09
N TYR A 273 -16.29 34.08 -5.72
CA TYR A 273 -15.83 33.78 -4.36
C TYR A 273 -16.51 34.67 -3.31
N ILE A 274 -16.53 35.99 -3.53
CA ILE A 274 -17.17 36.97 -2.62
C ILE A 274 -18.65 36.61 -2.40
N ASN A 275 -19.38 36.38 -3.49
CA ASN A 275 -20.80 36.02 -3.46
C ASN A 275 -21.05 34.68 -2.76
N THR A 276 -20.15 33.72 -2.95
CA THR A 276 -20.21 32.41 -2.28
C THR A 276 -20.04 32.54 -0.78
N ILE A 277 -18.99 33.25 -0.31
CA ILE A 277 -18.75 33.43 1.13
C ILE A 277 -19.94 34.12 1.79
N LYS A 278 -20.48 35.19 1.16
CA LYS A 278 -21.69 35.90 1.66
C LYS A 278 -22.92 34.99 1.69
N ASN A 279 -23.14 34.21 0.64
CA ASN A 279 -24.27 33.25 0.58
C ASN A 279 -24.25 32.21 1.69
N LEU A 280 -23.05 31.77 2.09
CA LEU A 280 -22.83 30.82 3.19
C LEU A 280 -22.82 31.49 4.59
N GLY A 281 -23.01 32.83 4.66
CA GLY A 281 -23.03 33.56 5.92
C GLY A 281 -21.66 33.88 6.50
N GLY A 282 -20.60 33.79 5.69
CA GLY A 282 -19.22 34.10 6.09
C GLY A 282 -18.86 35.58 5.93
N ASP A 283 -17.77 35.95 6.60
CA ASP A 283 -17.13 37.26 6.43
C ASP A 283 -16.04 37.17 5.35
N VAL A 284 -16.21 37.93 4.27
CA VAL A 284 -15.27 37.92 3.13
C VAL A 284 -13.88 38.43 3.54
N GLU A 285 -13.81 39.40 4.45
CA GLU A 285 -12.53 39.95 4.92
C GLU A 285 -11.82 39.03 5.91
N ASN A 286 -12.59 38.18 6.61
CA ASN A 286 -12.05 37.23 7.59
C ASN A 286 -12.71 35.86 7.48
N PRO A 287 -12.49 35.12 6.39
CA PRO A 287 -13.17 33.82 6.15
C PRO A 287 -12.58 32.64 6.97
N PHE A 288 -11.38 32.79 7.51
CA PHE A 288 -10.69 31.75 8.29
C PHE A 288 -11.06 31.85 9.78
N VAL A 289 -12.34 31.62 10.07
CA VAL A 289 -12.87 31.61 11.45
C VAL A 289 -13.87 30.46 11.62
N PHE A 290 -13.97 29.97 12.83
CA PHE A 290 -15.09 29.12 13.22
C PHE A 290 -16.24 30.00 13.70
N PHE A 291 -17.47 29.64 13.32
CA PHE A 291 -18.63 30.19 13.98
C PHE A 291 -18.64 29.77 15.45
N PRO A 292 -18.83 30.65 16.43
CA PRO A 292 -18.69 30.35 17.85
C PRO A 292 -19.50 29.12 18.28
N GLU A 293 -20.75 29.02 17.87
CA GLU A 293 -21.64 27.90 18.20
C GLU A 293 -21.23 26.58 17.52
N VAL A 294 -20.57 26.65 16.37
CA VAL A 294 -20.01 25.46 15.71
C VAL A 294 -18.78 24.96 16.47
N LYS A 295 -17.89 25.87 16.89
CA LYS A 295 -16.74 25.49 17.73
C LYS A 295 -17.20 24.91 19.06
N GLU A 296 -18.18 25.52 19.72
CA GLU A 296 -18.77 24.97 20.96
C GLU A 296 -19.35 23.57 20.76
N MET A 297 -20.02 23.31 19.63
CA MET A 297 -20.53 21.98 19.30
C MET A 297 -19.40 20.94 19.20
N TYR A 298 -18.31 21.27 18.53
CA TYR A 298 -17.16 20.38 18.41
C TYR A 298 -16.40 20.22 19.75
N ASP A 299 -16.27 21.27 20.55
CA ASP A 299 -15.68 21.18 21.90
C ASP A 299 -16.48 20.26 22.81
N ASN A 300 -17.80 20.32 22.74
CA ASN A 300 -18.69 19.40 23.44
C ASN A 300 -18.51 17.95 22.96
N ARG A 301 -18.36 17.75 21.64
CA ARG A 301 -18.07 16.43 21.07
C ARG A 301 -16.73 15.88 21.56
N LEU A 302 -15.67 16.69 21.59
CA LEU A 302 -14.37 16.28 22.10
C LEU A 302 -14.45 15.88 23.58
N ASN A 303 -15.24 16.58 24.40
CA ASN A 303 -15.48 16.19 25.79
C ASN A 303 -16.26 14.88 25.93
N GLU A 304 -17.26 14.65 25.08
CA GLU A 304 -17.99 13.37 25.01
C GLU A 304 -17.02 12.24 24.63
N LEU A 305 -16.18 12.45 23.62
CA LEU A 305 -15.18 11.48 23.16
C LEU A 305 -14.19 11.10 24.28
N ARG A 306 -13.72 12.07 25.06
CA ARG A 306 -12.87 11.80 26.22
C ARG A 306 -13.54 10.84 27.21
N THR A 307 -14.84 11.02 27.45
CA THR A 307 -15.62 10.14 28.32
C THR A 307 -15.74 8.73 27.74
N ILE A 308 -16.16 8.61 26.47
CA ILE A 308 -16.29 7.31 25.78
C ILE A 308 -14.95 6.57 25.75
N VAL A 309 -13.87 7.28 25.45
CA VAL A 309 -12.52 6.68 25.39
C VAL A 309 -12.05 6.23 26.78
N ALA A 310 -12.31 7.01 27.82
CA ALA A 310 -11.98 6.62 29.19
C ALA A 310 -12.73 5.34 29.60
N GLU A 311 -14.01 5.21 29.28
CA GLU A 311 -14.81 4.01 29.51
C GLU A 311 -14.25 2.79 28.74
N ARG A 312 -13.92 2.96 27.46
CA ARG A 312 -13.33 1.88 26.64
C ARG A 312 -11.95 1.47 27.15
N LYS A 313 -11.10 2.41 27.56
CA LYS A 313 -9.79 2.12 28.17
C LYS A 313 -9.93 1.38 29.50
N ALA A 314 -10.92 1.73 30.32
CA ALA A 314 -11.22 1.01 31.57
C ALA A 314 -11.69 -0.43 31.28
N ALA A 315 -12.57 -0.62 30.29
CA ALA A 315 -13.01 -1.94 29.85
C ALA A 315 -11.84 -2.77 29.32
N LYS A 316 -10.95 -2.18 28.51
CA LYS A 316 -9.72 -2.81 28.03
C LYS A 316 -8.80 -3.23 29.20
N ALA A 317 -8.65 -2.40 30.22
CA ALA A 317 -7.82 -2.74 31.39
C ALA A 317 -8.41 -3.94 32.16
N ALA A 318 -9.74 -3.99 32.34
CA ALA A 318 -10.41 -5.13 32.96
C ALA A 318 -10.27 -6.41 32.10
N TRP A 319 -10.43 -6.29 30.79
CA TRP A 319 -10.20 -7.38 29.84
C TRP A 319 -8.75 -7.88 29.89
N ALA A 320 -7.76 -6.99 29.92
CA ALA A 320 -6.35 -7.34 29.99
C ALA A 320 -6.01 -8.11 31.27
N ALA A 321 -6.58 -7.70 32.41
CA ALA A 321 -6.43 -8.41 33.66
C ALA A 321 -7.02 -9.85 33.63
N ALA A 322 -8.12 -10.03 32.87
CA ALA A 322 -8.76 -11.33 32.69
C ALA A 322 -8.08 -12.19 31.58
N ASN A 323 -7.34 -11.56 30.66
CA ASN A 323 -6.73 -12.19 29.49
C ASN A 323 -5.26 -11.78 29.31
N PRO A 324 -4.36 -12.05 30.26
CA PRO A 324 -2.99 -11.51 30.24
C PRO A 324 -2.18 -11.90 28.99
N GLU A 325 -2.33 -13.12 28.49
CA GLU A 325 -1.64 -13.56 27.26
C GLU A 325 -2.13 -12.84 26.01
N LYS A 326 -3.45 -12.60 25.91
CA LYS A 326 -4.01 -11.84 24.77
C LYS A 326 -3.63 -10.36 24.87
N ALA A 327 -3.57 -9.82 26.07
CA ALA A 327 -3.15 -8.45 26.31
C ALA A 327 -1.70 -8.23 25.89
N GLN A 328 -0.80 -9.19 26.21
CA GLN A 328 0.58 -9.15 25.74
C GLN A 328 0.67 -9.22 24.21
N LYS A 329 -0.11 -10.11 23.56
CA LYS A 329 -0.18 -10.17 22.10
C LYS A 329 -0.64 -8.84 21.48
N LEU A 330 -1.67 -8.22 22.05
CA LEU A 330 -2.15 -6.92 21.58
C LEU A 330 -1.03 -5.87 21.63
N GLU A 331 -0.30 -5.79 22.74
CA GLU A 331 0.82 -4.86 22.90
C GLU A 331 1.96 -5.18 21.92
N ASP A 332 2.38 -6.43 21.84
CA ASP A 332 3.47 -6.88 20.94
C ASP A 332 3.12 -6.59 19.47
N TRP A 333 1.88 -6.88 19.05
CA TRP A 333 1.47 -6.69 17.65
C TRP A 333 1.37 -5.22 17.23
N PHE A 334 0.86 -4.35 18.12
CA PHE A 334 0.78 -2.91 17.81
C PHE A 334 2.10 -2.16 18.03
N SER A 335 3.01 -2.69 18.83
CA SER A 335 4.37 -2.15 18.98
C SER A 335 5.32 -2.63 17.88
N GLY A 336 4.90 -3.58 17.02
CA GLY A 336 5.75 -4.17 16.00
C GLY A 336 6.77 -5.18 16.51
N LYS A 337 6.65 -5.61 17.77
CA LYS A 337 7.53 -6.63 18.33
C LYS A 337 7.29 -7.97 17.65
N GLN A 338 8.36 -8.54 17.11
CA GLN A 338 8.32 -9.79 16.38
C GLN A 338 8.75 -10.97 17.27
N PRO A 339 8.22 -12.21 17.00
CA PRO A 339 8.72 -13.40 17.65
C PRO A 339 10.15 -13.70 17.22
N GLU A 340 10.90 -14.37 18.09
CA GLU A 340 12.22 -14.88 17.74
C GLU A 340 12.09 -16.12 16.86
N ILE A 341 12.78 -16.14 15.72
CA ILE A 341 12.90 -17.27 14.81
C ILE A 341 14.37 -17.64 14.72
N ASP A 342 14.67 -18.91 14.93
CA ASP A 342 15.98 -19.47 14.63
C ASP A 342 16.11 -19.72 13.11
N TRP A 343 16.52 -18.67 12.40
CA TRP A 343 16.66 -18.67 10.94
C TRP A 343 17.70 -19.67 10.45
N ASP A 344 18.72 -19.94 11.25
CA ASP A 344 19.84 -20.81 10.89
C ASP A 344 19.46 -22.31 11.00
N SER A 345 18.42 -22.61 11.78
CA SER A 345 17.86 -23.97 11.88
C SER A 345 16.93 -24.36 10.73
N ILE A 346 16.60 -23.43 9.83
CA ILE A 346 15.66 -23.68 8.74
C ILE A 346 16.34 -24.51 7.65
N GLU A 347 16.04 -25.79 7.61
CA GLU A 347 16.54 -26.70 6.58
C GLU A 347 15.78 -26.50 5.26
N GLN A 348 16.53 -26.33 4.18
CA GLN A 348 16.00 -26.22 2.82
C GLN A 348 16.40 -27.45 1.99
N LYS A 349 15.52 -27.84 1.06
CA LYS A 349 15.86 -28.85 0.07
C LYS A 349 16.87 -28.27 -0.92
N ALA A 350 18.07 -28.84 -1.00
CA ALA A 350 19.10 -28.42 -1.92
C ALA A 350 18.66 -28.49 -3.39
N ASP A 351 19.23 -27.64 -4.23
CA ASP A 351 19.06 -27.61 -5.68
C ASP A 351 17.59 -27.53 -6.12
N ALA A 352 16.80 -26.76 -5.38
CA ALA A 352 15.37 -26.58 -5.61
C ALA A 352 15.05 -25.13 -6.09
N PRO A 353 13.84 -24.90 -6.62
CA PRO A 353 13.40 -23.53 -6.92
C PRO A 353 13.36 -22.66 -5.66
N THR A 354 13.80 -21.41 -5.75
CA THR A 354 13.77 -20.50 -4.58
C THR A 354 12.34 -20.22 -4.10
N ARG A 355 11.32 -20.30 -4.96
CA ARG A 355 9.90 -20.24 -4.52
C ARG A 355 9.53 -21.36 -3.55
N ASN A 356 10.17 -22.55 -3.65
CA ASN A 356 9.92 -23.64 -2.71
C ASN A 356 10.53 -23.34 -1.33
N ALA A 357 11.72 -22.72 -1.31
CA ALA A 357 12.30 -22.23 -0.07
C ALA A 357 11.41 -21.16 0.58
N SER A 358 10.85 -20.25 -0.23
CA SER A 358 9.84 -19.29 0.24
C SER A 358 8.63 -19.98 0.87
N ALA A 359 8.13 -21.08 0.27
CA ALA A 359 7.02 -21.86 0.85
C ALA A 359 7.36 -22.45 2.23
N THR A 360 8.59 -22.96 2.38
CA THR A 360 9.08 -23.49 3.67
C THR A 360 9.07 -22.38 4.73
N VAL A 361 9.66 -21.22 4.41
CA VAL A 361 9.71 -20.08 5.33
C VAL A 361 8.30 -19.56 5.64
N LEU A 362 7.43 -19.41 4.64
CA LEU A 362 6.04 -18.98 4.84
C LEU A 362 5.27 -19.91 5.78
N GLY A 363 5.53 -21.22 5.72
CA GLY A 363 4.97 -22.19 6.66
C GLY A 363 5.42 -21.92 8.10
N ILE A 364 6.70 -21.63 8.31
CA ILE A 364 7.27 -21.29 9.62
C ILE A 364 6.69 -19.96 10.14
N LEU A 365 6.59 -18.96 9.26
CA LEU A 365 5.99 -17.68 9.60
C LEU A 365 4.53 -17.84 10.04
N ALA A 366 3.74 -18.68 9.35
CA ALA A 366 2.35 -18.95 9.70
C ALA A 366 2.20 -19.59 11.10
N GLU A 367 3.16 -20.41 11.52
CA GLU A 367 3.17 -21.04 12.85
C GLU A 367 3.60 -20.08 13.97
N ASN A 368 4.46 -19.12 13.69
CA ASN A 368 5.06 -18.25 14.68
C ASN A 368 4.43 -16.86 14.78
N TYR A 369 3.92 -16.30 13.67
CA TYR A 369 3.34 -14.96 13.60
C TYR A 369 1.82 -15.00 13.67
N GLY A 370 1.26 -14.90 14.87
CA GLY A 370 -0.19 -14.91 15.08
C GLY A 370 -0.94 -13.73 14.45
N ASN A 371 -0.23 -12.70 13.99
CA ASN A 371 -0.76 -11.49 13.38
C ASN A 371 -0.35 -11.29 11.91
N MET A 372 0.16 -12.32 11.24
CA MET A 372 0.46 -12.25 9.81
C MET A 372 -0.73 -12.71 8.97
N ILE A 373 -1.01 -11.98 7.90
CA ILE A 373 -1.98 -12.34 6.87
C ILE A 373 -1.22 -12.49 5.55
N CYS A 374 -1.39 -13.64 4.89
CA CYS A 374 -0.87 -13.88 3.55
C CYS A 374 -2.01 -13.93 2.55
N SER A 375 -1.80 -13.47 1.32
CA SER A 375 -2.78 -13.48 0.25
C SER A 375 -2.18 -13.91 -1.09
N SER A 376 -3.04 -14.37 -2.00
CA SER A 376 -2.65 -14.69 -3.37
C SER A 376 -3.74 -14.29 -4.36
N ALA A 377 -3.30 -13.89 -5.56
CA ALA A 377 -4.17 -13.58 -6.70
C ALA A 377 -4.53 -14.85 -7.49
N ASP A 378 -5.10 -15.85 -6.80
CA ASP A 378 -5.50 -17.18 -7.34
C ASP A 378 -4.34 -18.04 -7.87
N LEU A 379 -3.13 -17.84 -7.36
CA LEU A 379 -1.90 -18.50 -7.80
C LEU A 379 -1.16 -19.24 -6.67
N SER A 380 -1.76 -19.39 -5.48
CA SER A 380 -1.07 -19.85 -4.26
C SER A 380 -0.33 -21.17 -4.40
N ASN A 381 -0.86 -22.12 -5.18
CA ASN A 381 -0.21 -23.40 -5.47
C ASN A 381 1.03 -23.26 -6.36
N SER A 382 1.15 -22.18 -7.12
CA SER A 382 2.23 -21.92 -8.06
C SER A 382 3.20 -20.84 -7.58
N ASP A 383 2.71 -19.71 -7.03
CA ASP A 383 3.56 -18.70 -6.39
C ASP A 383 4.11 -19.17 -5.03
N LYS A 384 3.58 -20.28 -4.53
CA LYS A 384 4.01 -20.99 -3.30
C LYS A 384 3.62 -20.30 -2.00
N THR A 385 2.71 -19.34 -2.03
CA THR A 385 2.07 -18.82 -0.82
C THR A 385 1.20 -19.87 -0.12
N ASP A 386 0.89 -20.99 -0.80
CA ASP A 386 0.25 -22.17 -0.20
C ASP A 386 1.07 -22.80 0.95
N GLY A 387 2.37 -22.50 1.04
CA GLY A 387 3.19 -22.85 2.21
C GLY A 387 2.63 -22.26 3.50
N PHE A 388 2.18 -21.01 3.45
CA PHE A 388 1.47 -20.36 4.55
C PHE A 388 0.07 -20.96 4.76
N LEU A 389 -0.72 -21.09 3.68
CA LEU A 389 -2.09 -21.59 3.75
C LEU A 389 -2.18 -22.99 4.37
N LYS A 390 -1.22 -23.87 4.13
CA LYS A 390 -1.16 -25.23 4.71
C LYS A 390 -1.06 -25.27 6.23
N LYS A 391 -0.68 -24.16 6.86
CA LYS A 391 -0.54 -24.03 8.33
C LYS A 391 -1.71 -23.26 8.97
N THR A 392 -2.63 -22.76 8.16
CA THR A 392 -3.81 -22.04 8.58
C THR A 392 -4.98 -22.41 7.67
N HIS A 393 -6.01 -21.55 7.61
CA HIS A 393 -7.07 -21.67 6.61
C HIS A 393 -7.42 -20.28 6.05
N ALA A 394 -8.13 -20.27 4.93
CA ALA A 394 -8.54 -19.04 4.29
C ALA A 394 -9.73 -18.39 5.02
N PHE A 395 -9.84 -17.06 4.89
CA PHE A 395 -11.04 -16.34 5.26
C PHE A 395 -12.24 -16.82 4.45
N THR A 396 -13.37 -16.95 5.12
CA THR A 396 -14.67 -17.24 4.51
C THR A 396 -15.70 -16.20 4.95
N PRO A 397 -16.89 -16.14 4.34
CA PRO A 397 -17.90 -15.14 4.70
C PRO A 397 -18.19 -15.08 6.19
N GLY A 398 -17.78 -14.01 6.86
CA GLY A 398 -17.97 -13.79 8.30
C GLY A 398 -16.99 -14.53 9.23
N ASP A 399 -16.08 -15.35 8.69
CA ASP A 399 -15.06 -16.06 9.47
C ASP A 399 -13.64 -15.55 9.15
N PHE A 400 -13.01 -14.95 10.14
CA PHE A 400 -11.66 -14.38 10.12
C PHE A 400 -10.70 -15.10 11.07
N SER A 401 -11.05 -16.31 11.51
CA SER A 401 -10.21 -17.13 12.39
C SER A 401 -8.97 -17.68 11.68
N GLY A 402 -9.03 -17.82 10.35
CA GLY A 402 -7.87 -18.12 9.50
C GLY A 402 -6.91 -16.92 9.34
N ALA A 403 -5.92 -17.07 8.46
CA ALA A 403 -4.91 -16.04 8.18
C ALA A 403 -4.54 -15.93 6.69
N PHE A 404 -5.36 -16.48 5.80
CA PHE A 404 -5.10 -16.44 4.37
C PHE A 404 -6.26 -15.79 3.59
N LEU A 405 -5.93 -14.87 2.67
CA LEU A 405 -6.90 -14.20 1.81
C LEU A 405 -6.79 -14.72 0.37
N HIS A 406 -7.83 -15.38 -0.12
CA HIS A 406 -8.02 -15.58 -1.55
C HIS A 406 -8.57 -14.30 -2.18
N ALA A 407 -7.70 -13.51 -2.78
CA ALA A 407 -8.09 -12.24 -3.39
C ALA A 407 -8.84 -12.41 -4.73
N GLY A 408 -8.69 -13.58 -5.37
CA GLY A 408 -9.07 -13.80 -6.76
C GLY A 408 -8.07 -13.16 -7.72
N VAL A 409 -8.30 -13.26 -9.02
CA VAL A 409 -7.43 -12.68 -10.06
C VAL A 409 -7.62 -11.16 -10.08
N SER A 410 -6.94 -10.47 -9.17
CA SER A 410 -7.09 -9.04 -8.92
C SER A 410 -5.88 -8.48 -8.16
N GLU A 411 -4.73 -8.40 -8.81
CA GLU A 411 -3.44 -8.06 -8.20
C GLU A 411 -3.42 -6.67 -7.58
N LEU A 412 -3.98 -5.67 -8.27
CA LEU A 412 -4.03 -4.30 -7.74
C LEU A 412 -4.92 -4.22 -6.50
N THR A 413 -6.09 -4.84 -6.53
CA THR A 413 -6.99 -4.90 -5.36
C THR A 413 -6.29 -5.59 -4.18
N MET A 414 -5.66 -6.74 -4.41
CA MET A 414 -4.93 -7.49 -3.39
C MET A 414 -3.83 -6.64 -2.76
N ALA A 415 -3.02 -5.98 -3.57
CA ALA A 415 -1.94 -5.12 -3.09
C ALA A 415 -2.46 -3.95 -2.26
N CYS A 416 -3.52 -3.27 -2.71
CA CYS A 416 -4.14 -2.17 -1.98
C CYS A 416 -4.82 -2.64 -0.68
N VAL A 417 -5.43 -3.82 -0.67
CA VAL A 417 -5.97 -4.43 0.55
C VAL A 417 -4.85 -4.69 1.57
N CYS A 418 -3.69 -5.20 1.13
CA CYS A 418 -2.52 -5.37 2.00
C CYS A 418 -1.98 -4.03 2.54
N ILE A 419 -2.01 -2.97 1.74
CA ILE A 419 -1.70 -1.61 2.21
C ILE A 419 -2.68 -1.18 3.30
N GLY A 420 -3.97 -1.40 3.10
CA GLY A 420 -5.01 -1.11 4.09
C GLY A 420 -4.83 -1.87 5.41
N MET A 421 -4.42 -3.14 5.33
CA MET A 421 -4.05 -3.93 6.52
C MET A 421 -2.86 -3.30 7.26
N ALA A 422 -1.83 -2.89 6.54
CA ALA A 422 -0.66 -2.24 7.13
C ALA A 422 -1.00 -0.88 7.76
N LEU A 423 -1.87 -0.08 7.11
CA LEU A 423 -2.37 1.20 7.65
C LEU A 423 -3.20 1.00 8.93
N HIS A 424 -3.94 -0.11 9.04
CA HIS A 424 -4.66 -0.43 10.27
C HIS A 424 -3.72 -0.62 11.45
N GLY A 425 -2.57 -1.25 11.21
CA GLY A 425 -1.62 -1.63 12.24
C GLY A 425 -2.00 -2.93 12.96
N GLY A 426 -1.06 -3.47 13.74
CA GLY A 426 -1.22 -4.72 14.48
C GLY A 426 -1.12 -5.99 13.64
N VAL A 427 -1.01 -5.88 12.31
CA VAL A 427 -0.90 -7.01 11.38
C VAL A 427 0.29 -6.84 10.42
N ILE A 428 0.84 -7.97 9.96
CA ILE A 428 1.85 -8.04 8.91
C ILE A 428 1.16 -8.59 7.67
N ALA A 429 1.26 -7.86 6.54
CA ALA A 429 0.61 -8.22 5.30
C ALA A 429 1.62 -8.68 4.24
N ALA A 430 1.35 -9.85 3.63
CA ALA A 430 2.08 -10.37 2.49
C ALA A 430 1.12 -10.74 1.35
N CYS A 431 1.54 -10.53 0.11
CA CYS A 431 0.74 -10.91 -1.05
C CYS A 431 1.60 -11.46 -2.19
N GLY A 432 1.11 -12.55 -2.82
CA GLY A 432 1.82 -13.30 -3.83
C GLY A 432 1.14 -13.30 -5.20
N THR A 433 1.98 -13.28 -6.26
CA THR A 433 1.61 -13.48 -7.65
C THR A 433 2.87 -13.85 -8.48
N PHE A 434 2.74 -13.98 -9.81
CA PHE A 434 3.90 -14.09 -10.69
C PHE A 434 4.55 -12.72 -10.92
N PHE A 435 5.87 -12.72 -11.13
CA PHE A 435 6.62 -11.47 -11.16
C PHE A 435 6.21 -10.55 -12.34
N VAL A 436 5.86 -11.10 -13.50
CA VAL A 436 5.37 -10.29 -14.62
C VAL A 436 4.11 -9.49 -14.24
N PHE A 437 3.25 -10.03 -13.36
CA PHE A 437 2.03 -9.37 -12.90
C PHE A 437 2.27 -8.31 -11.81
N SER A 438 3.53 -8.08 -11.42
CA SER A 438 3.90 -6.88 -10.65
C SER A 438 3.52 -5.59 -11.38
N ASP A 439 3.37 -5.64 -12.72
CA ASP A 439 2.88 -4.52 -13.52
C ASP A 439 1.48 -4.06 -13.10
N TYR A 440 0.58 -5.00 -12.78
CA TYR A 440 -0.74 -4.65 -12.22
C TYR A 440 -0.65 -4.06 -10.80
N MET A 441 0.37 -4.43 -10.02
CA MET A 441 0.55 -3.97 -8.64
C MET A 441 1.30 -2.65 -8.52
N LYS A 442 1.91 -2.17 -9.58
CA LYS A 442 2.85 -1.04 -9.56
C LYS A 442 2.30 0.26 -8.94
N PRO A 443 1.04 0.68 -9.20
CA PRO A 443 0.45 1.83 -8.52
C PRO A 443 0.38 1.65 -7.00
N ALA A 444 0.05 0.45 -6.53
CA ALA A 444 0.00 0.12 -5.11
C ALA A 444 1.40 0.08 -4.48
N ILE A 445 2.38 -0.53 -5.15
CA ILE A 445 3.79 -0.56 -4.70
C ILE A 445 4.29 0.87 -4.47
N ARG A 446 4.01 1.78 -5.42
CA ARG A 446 4.38 3.19 -5.29
C ARG A 446 3.74 3.84 -4.06
N MET A 447 2.47 3.54 -3.79
CA MET A 447 1.77 4.10 -2.62
C MET A 447 2.28 3.51 -1.31
N ALA A 448 2.57 2.21 -1.26
CA ALA A 448 3.21 1.58 -0.09
C ALA A 448 4.57 2.23 0.22
N ALA A 449 5.37 2.49 -0.82
CA ALA A 449 6.67 3.15 -0.71
C ALA A 449 6.55 4.60 -0.23
N LEU A 450 5.58 5.36 -0.77
CA LEU A 450 5.31 6.75 -0.39
C LEU A 450 4.83 6.86 1.07
N MET A 451 4.00 5.93 1.52
CA MET A 451 3.49 5.86 2.90
C MET A 451 4.44 5.12 3.86
N GLU A 452 5.58 4.64 3.39
CA GLU A 452 6.59 3.94 4.19
C GLU A 452 6.02 2.70 4.92
N LEU A 453 5.20 1.89 4.21
CA LEU A 453 4.50 0.74 4.78
C LEU A 453 5.23 -0.58 4.50
N PRO A 454 5.40 -1.47 5.50
CA PRO A 454 6.20 -2.68 5.38
C PRO A 454 5.44 -3.87 4.75
N VAL A 455 4.73 -3.65 3.66
CA VAL A 455 4.05 -4.71 2.91
C VAL A 455 5.07 -5.63 2.25
N LYS A 456 4.85 -6.96 2.30
CA LYS A 456 5.70 -7.97 1.68
C LYS A 456 5.08 -8.42 0.35
N PHE A 457 5.68 -8.00 -0.77
CA PHE A 457 5.31 -8.44 -2.12
C PHE A 457 6.13 -9.67 -2.47
N VAL A 458 5.47 -10.79 -2.72
CA VAL A 458 6.08 -12.10 -3.00
C VAL A 458 5.84 -12.45 -4.46
N TRP A 459 6.90 -12.49 -5.26
CA TRP A 459 6.82 -12.75 -6.68
C TRP A 459 7.60 -14.00 -7.04
N SER A 460 6.93 -14.95 -7.66
CA SER A 460 7.57 -16.12 -8.26
C SER A 460 7.67 -15.97 -9.79
N HIS A 461 8.35 -16.92 -10.46
CA HIS A 461 8.55 -16.87 -11.91
C HIS A 461 9.40 -15.66 -12.31
N ASP A 462 10.63 -15.65 -11.80
CA ASP A 462 11.54 -14.51 -11.77
C ASP A 462 12.01 -13.98 -13.14
N ALA A 463 11.99 -14.83 -14.20
CA ALA A 463 12.55 -14.48 -15.50
C ALA A 463 12.03 -15.41 -16.62
N PHE A 464 12.65 -15.36 -17.80
CA PHE A 464 12.26 -16.13 -19.01
C PHE A 464 12.23 -17.67 -18.81
N ARG A 465 12.86 -18.20 -17.76
CA ARG A 465 12.80 -19.61 -17.39
C ARG A 465 11.43 -20.07 -16.86
N VAL A 466 10.42 -19.20 -16.94
CA VAL A 466 9.01 -19.59 -16.92
C VAL A 466 8.72 -20.61 -18.02
N GLY A 467 9.32 -20.41 -19.18
CA GLY A 467 9.44 -21.42 -20.23
C GLY A 467 8.23 -21.47 -21.17
N GLU A 468 7.46 -22.54 -21.07
CA GLU A 468 6.41 -22.88 -22.04
C GLU A 468 5.25 -21.87 -22.07
N ASP A 469 4.99 -21.14 -20.99
CA ASP A 469 3.96 -20.10 -20.94
C ASP A 469 4.30 -18.88 -21.85
N GLY A 470 5.58 -18.69 -22.13
CA GLY A 470 6.07 -17.74 -23.11
C GLY A 470 6.05 -16.26 -22.67
N PRO A 471 6.22 -15.33 -23.64
CA PRO A 471 6.54 -13.92 -23.37
C PRO A 471 5.49 -13.18 -22.56
N THR A 472 4.24 -13.62 -22.51
CA THR A 472 3.19 -12.99 -21.68
C THR A 472 3.38 -13.25 -20.18
N HIS A 473 4.21 -14.24 -19.82
CA HIS A 473 4.48 -14.65 -18.45
C HIS A 473 5.96 -14.51 -18.06
N GLU A 474 6.81 -14.12 -18.99
CA GLU A 474 8.24 -13.98 -18.84
C GLU A 474 8.63 -12.54 -18.51
N PRO A 475 9.02 -12.22 -17.26
CA PRO A 475 9.54 -10.90 -16.92
C PRO A 475 10.82 -10.58 -17.68
N VAL A 476 10.94 -9.37 -18.21
CA VAL A 476 12.13 -8.83 -18.85
C VAL A 476 12.49 -7.46 -18.25
N GLU A 477 11.54 -6.53 -18.31
CA GLU A 477 11.68 -5.17 -17.82
C GLU A 477 11.26 -4.97 -16.35
N GLN A 478 10.53 -5.93 -15.76
CA GLN A 478 9.95 -5.80 -14.42
C GLN A 478 11.01 -5.62 -13.34
N GLU A 479 12.14 -6.35 -13.45
CA GLU A 479 13.22 -6.19 -12.47
C GLU A 479 13.80 -4.77 -12.49
N ALA A 480 14.07 -4.21 -13.68
CA ALA A 480 14.52 -2.82 -13.81
C ALA A 480 13.53 -1.85 -13.19
N GLN A 481 12.23 -2.06 -13.43
CA GLN A 481 11.17 -1.21 -12.91
C GLN A 481 11.07 -1.22 -11.37
N VAL A 482 11.14 -2.39 -10.73
CA VAL A 482 11.06 -2.46 -9.26
C VAL A 482 12.36 -1.99 -8.61
N ARG A 483 13.52 -2.20 -9.24
CA ARG A 483 14.80 -1.68 -8.74
C ARG A 483 14.92 -0.16 -8.83
N LEU A 484 14.14 0.51 -9.70
CA LEU A 484 14.04 1.97 -9.68
C LEU A 484 13.49 2.46 -8.34
N MET A 485 12.61 1.70 -7.67
CA MET A 485 12.08 2.06 -6.36
C MET A 485 13.17 2.03 -5.26
N GLU A 486 14.20 1.20 -5.41
CA GLU A 486 15.36 1.22 -4.51
C GLU A 486 16.20 2.51 -4.65
N LYS A 487 16.12 3.19 -5.80
CA LYS A 487 16.89 4.42 -6.10
C LYS A 487 16.14 5.70 -5.70
N VAL A 488 14.82 5.62 -5.55
CA VAL A 488 14.00 6.72 -5.03
C VAL A 488 14.14 6.77 -3.52
N LYS A 489 14.40 7.96 -2.97
CA LYS A 489 14.36 8.17 -1.52
C LYS A 489 12.95 8.51 -1.08
N ASN A 490 12.49 7.88 0.00
CA ASN A 490 11.26 8.27 0.67
C ASN A 490 11.46 9.56 1.49
N HIS A 491 10.40 10.07 2.10
CA HIS A 491 10.46 11.30 2.86
C HIS A 491 11.35 11.21 4.11
N SER A 492 11.56 9.99 4.65
CA SER A 492 12.52 9.72 5.73
C SER A 492 13.98 9.57 5.26
N GLY A 493 14.25 9.75 3.95
CA GLY A 493 15.60 9.69 3.37
C GLY A 493 16.15 8.28 3.14
N LYS A 494 15.34 7.23 3.39
CA LYS A 494 15.69 5.82 3.12
C LYS A 494 15.40 5.47 1.66
N ASN A 495 15.92 4.33 1.19
CA ASN A 495 15.45 3.73 -0.07
C ASN A 495 13.96 3.43 0.06
N SER A 496 13.16 3.77 -0.94
CA SER A 496 11.71 3.65 -0.83
C SER A 496 11.19 2.20 -0.90
N MET A 497 12.05 1.25 -1.24
CA MET A 497 11.74 -0.18 -1.28
C MET A 497 13.01 -1.02 -1.05
N LEU A 498 12.87 -2.19 -0.43
CA LEU A 498 13.86 -3.26 -0.40
C LEU A 498 13.49 -4.30 -1.45
N VAL A 499 14.38 -4.59 -2.41
CA VAL A 499 14.15 -5.62 -3.44
C VAL A 499 15.20 -6.72 -3.29
N LEU A 500 14.75 -7.96 -3.16
CA LEU A 500 15.59 -9.13 -2.92
C LEU A 500 15.30 -10.20 -3.99
N ARG A 501 16.32 -10.61 -4.73
CA ARG A 501 16.27 -11.70 -5.72
C ARG A 501 17.36 -12.71 -5.40
N PRO A 502 17.04 -13.72 -4.55
CA PRO A 502 18.03 -14.68 -4.05
C PRO A 502 18.46 -15.70 -5.12
N ALA A 503 19.72 -16.11 -5.05
CA ALA A 503 20.36 -17.01 -6.00
C ALA A 503 20.04 -18.49 -5.72
N ASP A 504 19.85 -18.86 -4.46
CA ASP A 504 19.54 -20.23 -4.06
C ASP A 504 18.56 -20.30 -2.88
N VAL A 505 18.29 -21.50 -2.41
CA VAL A 505 17.31 -21.76 -1.34
C VAL A 505 17.75 -21.22 0.02
N ASN A 506 19.05 -21.16 0.31
CA ASN A 506 19.57 -20.63 1.57
C ASN A 506 19.59 -19.09 1.55
N GLU A 507 20.03 -18.50 0.45
CA GLU A 507 19.92 -17.06 0.25
C GLU A 507 18.46 -16.59 0.29
N ALA A 508 17.50 -17.42 -0.19
CA ALA A 508 16.06 -17.15 -0.08
C ALA A 508 15.58 -17.12 1.38
N THR A 509 16.14 -17.95 2.25
CA THR A 509 15.85 -17.92 3.70
C THR A 509 16.35 -16.62 4.31
N GLN A 510 17.56 -16.18 3.99
CA GLN A 510 18.10 -14.90 4.45
C GLN A 510 17.34 -13.70 3.86
N ALA A 511 16.86 -13.79 2.62
CA ALA A 511 16.01 -12.77 2.03
C ALA A 511 14.69 -12.59 2.80
N TRP A 512 14.07 -13.67 3.26
CA TRP A 512 12.90 -13.61 4.13
C TRP A 512 13.22 -13.01 5.51
N LYS A 513 14.36 -13.37 6.12
CA LYS A 513 14.82 -12.74 7.37
C LYS A 513 14.89 -11.22 7.21
N LEU A 514 15.57 -10.73 6.18
CA LEU A 514 15.67 -9.31 5.89
C LEU A 514 14.30 -8.66 5.59
N ALA A 515 13.42 -9.39 4.90
CA ALA A 515 12.07 -8.91 4.63
C ALA A 515 11.25 -8.72 5.92
N MET A 516 11.38 -9.63 6.88
CA MET A 516 10.67 -9.54 8.17
C MET A 516 11.28 -8.45 9.08
N GLU A 517 12.57 -8.24 9.02
CA GLU A 517 13.28 -7.16 9.75
C GLU A 517 12.99 -5.77 9.15
N ASN A 518 12.60 -5.67 7.86
CA ASN A 518 12.25 -4.40 7.22
C ASN A 518 10.85 -3.96 7.62
N ASP A 519 10.75 -3.08 8.57
CA ASP A 519 9.50 -2.57 9.17
C ASP A 519 9.09 -1.16 8.68
N THR A 520 9.87 -0.55 7.79
CA THR A 520 9.71 0.86 7.42
C THR A 520 9.50 1.11 5.93
N THR A 521 9.61 0.08 5.08
CA THR A 521 9.42 0.20 3.63
C THR A 521 8.86 -1.09 3.07
N PRO A 522 8.20 -1.07 1.91
CA PRO A 522 7.78 -2.32 1.27
C PRO A 522 8.99 -3.16 0.85
N THR A 523 8.80 -4.47 0.89
CA THR A 523 9.81 -5.43 0.41
C THR A 523 9.26 -6.20 -0.79
N GLY A 524 10.04 -6.29 -1.87
CA GLY A 524 9.81 -7.16 -3.01
C GLY A 524 10.74 -8.38 -2.96
N LEU A 525 10.16 -9.56 -2.95
CA LEU A 525 10.86 -10.85 -2.94
C LEU A 525 10.63 -11.54 -4.28
N ILE A 526 11.70 -11.81 -5.04
CA ILE A 526 11.62 -12.35 -6.40
C ILE A 526 12.24 -13.74 -6.42
N PHE A 527 11.44 -14.79 -6.71
CA PHE A 527 11.82 -16.18 -6.60
C PHE A 527 11.72 -16.93 -7.94
N SER A 528 12.66 -17.86 -8.17
CA SER A 528 12.71 -18.68 -9.36
C SER A 528 11.60 -19.75 -9.40
N ARG A 529 11.12 -20.06 -10.62
CA ARG A 529 10.26 -21.23 -10.88
C ARG A 529 11.07 -22.49 -11.09
N GLN A 530 12.16 -22.41 -11.82
CA GLN A 530 13.07 -23.52 -12.12
C GLN A 530 13.99 -23.83 -10.94
N ASN A 531 14.56 -25.03 -10.95
CA ASN A 531 15.61 -25.38 -10.00
C ASN A 531 16.83 -24.48 -10.19
N VAL A 532 17.47 -24.15 -9.10
CA VAL A 532 18.78 -23.49 -9.05
C VAL A 532 19.72 -24.32 -8.19
N ASN A 533 20.98 -24.44 -8.58
CA ASN A 533 21.97 -25.13 -7.75
C ASN A 533 22.28 -24.29 -6.52
N ASN A 534 22.59 -24.97 -5.41
CA ASN A 534 23.08 -24.26 -4.24
C ASN A 534 24.38 -23.52 -4.57
N LEU A 535 24.61 -22.39 -3.91
CA LEU A 535 25.85 -21.64 -4.01
C LEU A 535 27.04 -22.50 -3.54
N PRO A 536 28.27 -22.16 -3.94
CA PRO A 536 29.46 -22.92 -3.58
C PRO A 536 29.58 -23.21 -2.09
N GLU A 537 30.10 -24.38 -1.74
CA GLU A 537 30.38 -24.74 -0.35
C GLU A 537 31.28 -23.69 0.33
N GLY A 538 30.93 -23.32 1.55
CA GLY A 538 31.61 -22.27 2.31
C GLY A 538 31.08 -20.87 2.06
N THR A 539 30.00 -20.71 1.28
CA THR A 539 29.31 -19.41 1.13
C THR A 539 28.78 -18.93 2.49
N ASP A 540 29.13 -17.71 2.86
CA ASP A 540 28.61 -17.03 4.06
C ASP A 540 27.29 -16.32 3.74
N TYR A 541 26.18 -17.01 3.94
CA TYR A 541 24.84 -16.49 3.65
C TYR A 541 24.41 -15.32 4.52
N GLU A 542 25.05 -15.09 5.68
CA GLU A 542 24.78 -13.89 6.49
C GLU A 542 25.13 -12.61 5.72
N GLN A 543 26.06 -12.68 4.78
CA GLN A 543 26.45 -11.55 3.92
C GLN A 543 25.30 -11.10 2.97
N THR A 544 24.23 -11.85 2.84
CA THR A 544 23.02 -11.42 2.12
C THR A 544 22.53 -10.05 2.63
N ASN A 545 22.74 -9.77 3.93
CA ASN A 545 22.42 -8.49 4.56
C ASN A 545 23.24 -7.29 4.03
N LYS A 546 24.29 -7.55 3.24
CA LYS A 546 25.09 -6.51 2.56
C LYS A 546 24.57 -6.16 1.17
N GLY A 547 23.66 -6.97 0.63
CA GLY A 547 23.06 -6.77 -0.69
C GLY A 547 23.92 -7.21 -1.88
N ALA A 548 25.21 -7.32 -1.73
CA ALA A 548 26.15 -7.99 -2.64
C ALA A 548 27.36 -8.49 -1.85
N TYR A 549 27.84 -9.69 -2.19
CA TYR A 549 28.97 -10.30 -1.50
C TYR A 549 29.68 -11.37 -2.35
N ILE A 550 30.92 -11.67 -2.00
CA ILE A 550 31.75 -12.66 -2.69
C ILE A 550 31.33 -14.05 -2.24
N ILE A 551 30.97 -14.93 -3.19
CA ILE A 551 30.57 -16.31 -2.93
C ILE A 551 31.64 -17.33 -3.29
N ALA A 552 32.59 -16.96 -4.16
CA ALA A 552 33.72 -17.80 -4.53
C ALA A 552 34.82 -16.96 -5.17
N GLY A 553 36.05 -17.51 -5.19
CA GLY A 553 37.21 -16.89 -5.81
C GLY A 553 38.16 -16.20 -4.82
N SER A 554 39.32 -15.81 -5.29
CA SER A 554 40.37 -15.21 -4.46
C SER A 554 40.02 -13.77 -4.08
N ASP A 555 40.37 -13.37 -2.87
CA ASP A 555 40.17 -12.03 -2.37
C ASP A 555 41.06 -10.99 -3.10
N GLU A 556 42.25 -11.37 -3.61
CA GLU A 556 43.23 -10.41 -4.14
C GLU A 556 43.76 -10.73 -5.55
N ASP A 557 43.59 -11.98 -6.05
CA ASP A 557 44.17 -12.43 -7.31
C ASP A 557 43.13 -13.01 -8.27
N TYR A 558 42.48 -12.13 -9.03
CA TYR A 558 41.51 -12.49 -10.06
C TYR A 558 41.73 -11.68 -11.35
N ASP A 559 41.43 -12.27 -12.49
CA ASP A 559 41.48 -11.63 -13.81
C ASP A 559 40.13 -10.91 -14.12
N VAL A 560 39.03 -11.41 -13.60
CA VAL A 560 37.67 -10.92 -13.85
C VAL A 560 36.74 -11.20 -12.69
N ILE A 561 35.80 -10.28 -12.46
CA ILE A 561 34.66 -10.47 -11.55
C ILE A 561 33.44 -10.95 -12.38
N LEU A 562 32.77 -12.00 -11.92
CA LEU A 562 31.51 -12.48 -12.45
C LEU A 562 30.40 -12.07 -11.48
N LEU A 563 29.37 -11.39 -11.96
CA LEU A 563 28.37 -10.75 -11.12
C LEU A 563 26.95 -11.03 -11.65
N ALA A 564 26.05 -11.50 -10.79
CA ALA A 564 24.63 -11.70 -11.11
C ALA A 564 23.73 -11.57 -9.88
N SER A 565 22.43 -11.42 -10.13
CA SER A 565 21.35 -11.50 -9.15
C SER A 565 20.50 -12.74 -9.44
N GLY A 566 20.04 -13.42 -8.39
CA GLY A 566 19.07 -14.51 -8.55
C GLY A 566 19.61 -15.73 -9.30
N SER A 567 18.76 -16.35 -10.09
CA SER A 567 19.02 -17.64 -10.74
C SER A 567 20.21 -17.67 -11.69
N GLU A 568 20.69 -16.52 -12.17
CA GLU A 568 21.83 -16.41 -13.08
C GLU A 568 23.17 -16.65 -12.38
N VAL A 569 23.24 -16.53 -11.05
CA VAL A 569 24.46 -16.81 -10.27
C VAL A 569 24.92 -18.26 -10.50
N SER A 570 23.99 -19.23 -10.54
CA SER A 570 24.29 -20.64 -10.85
C SER A 570 24.98 -20.79 -12.21
N THR A 571 24.50 -20.10 -13.25
CA THR A 571 25.11 -20.09 -14.59
C THR A 571 26.53 -19.51 -14.57
N LEU A 572 26.78 -18.47 -13.78
CA LEU A 572 28.11 -17.89 -13.61
C LEU A 572 29.07 -18.85 -12.91
N VAL A 573 28.61 -19.58 -11.88
CA VAL A 573 29.41 -20.59 -11.19
C VAL A 573 29.87 -21.68 -12.16
N ASP A 574 28.98 -22.14 -13.04
CA ASP A 574 29.33 -23.14 -14.05
C ASP A 574 30.29 -22.57 -15.12
N GLY A 575 30.09 -21.33 -15.57
CA GLY A 575 31.01 -20.64 -16.46
C GLY A 575 32.41 -20.44 -15.87
N ALA A 576 32.47 -20.15 -14.56
CA ALA A 576 33.73 -20.00 -13.83
C ALA A 576 34.55 -21.29 -13.81
N LYS A 577 33.91 -22.46 -13.79
CA LYS A 577 34.61 -23.76 -13.89
C LYS A 577 35.33 -23.90 -15.22
N LEU A 578 34.74 -23.47 -16.33
CA LEU A 578 35.34 -23.49 -17.66
C LEU A 578 36.49 -22.48 -17.74
N LEU A 579 36.32 -21.28 -17.21
CA LEU A 579 37.38 -20.26 -17.15
C LEU A 579 38.59 -20.74 -16.34
N LYS A 580 38.37 -21.35 -15.19
CA LYS A 580 39.39 -21.94 -14.34
C LYS A 580 40.20 -23.05 -15.06
N ALA A 581 39.51 -23.89 -15.83
CA ALA A 581 40.16 -24.95 -16.62
C ALA A 581 41.12 -24.35 -17.67
N ASP A 582 40.89 -23.13 -18.13
CA ASP A 582 41.74 -22.36 -19.05
C ASP A 582 42.70 -21.40 -18.34
N GLY A 583 42.85 -21.53 -17.02
CA GLY A 583 43.81 -20.76 -16.22
C GLY A 583 43.33 -19.33 -15.87
N ILE A 584 42.11 -18.95 -16.16
CA ILE A 584 41.54 -17.64 -15.85
C ILE A 584 40.95 -17.68 -14.42
N LYS A 585 41.42 -16.78 -13.57
CA LYS A 585 40.97 -16.66 -12.19
C LYS A 585 39.74 -15.77 -12.10
N THR A 586 38.75 -16.18 -11.38
CA THR A 586 37.49 -15.46 -11.25
C THR A 586 37.13 -15.18 -9.80
N ARG A 587 36.58 -14.00 -9.54
CA ARG A 587 35.80 -13.68 -8.34
C ARG A 587 34.34 -13.76 -8.73
N ILE A 588 33.49 -14.45 -7.93
CA ILE A 588 32.06 -14.56 -8.17
C ILE A 588 31.32 -13.80 -7.08
N VAL A 589 30.42 -12.91 -7.49
CA VAL A 589 29.64 -12.04 -6.60
C VAL A 589 28.15 -12.32 -6.80
N SER A 590 27.43 -12.68 -5.73
CA SER A 590 25.97 -12.66 -5.68
C SER A 590 25.48 -11.27 -5.30
N VAL A 591 24.46 -10.78 -6.01
CA VAL A 591 23.85 -9.46 -5.79
C VAL A 591 22.35 -9.63 -5.52
N PRO A 592 21.94 -10.15 -4.37
CA PRO A 592 20.51 -10.28 -4.06
C PRO A 592 19.77 -8.93 -4.00
N SER A 593 20.46 -7.81 -3.66
CA SER A 593 19.87 -6.47 -3.60
C SER A 593 20.86 -5.37 -3.94
N GLU A 594 20.76 -4.80 -5.13
CA GLU A 594 21.59 -3.64 -5.51
C GLU A 594 21.38 -2.45 -4.57
N GLY A 595 20.10 -2.15 -4.25
CA GLY A 595 19.77 -1.00 -3.40
C GLY A 595 20.39 -1.11 -2.01
N LEU A 596 20.37 -2.29 -1.41
CA LEU A 596 20.99 -2.55 -0.11
C LEU A 596 22.51 -2.46 -0.18
N PHE A 597 23.13 -3.01 -1.24
CA PHE A 597 24.58 -2.89 -1.47
C PHE A 597 25.02 -1.43 -1.58
N ARG A 598 24.25 -0.60 -2.28
CA ARG A 598 24.54 0.83 -2.44
C ARG A 598 24.48 1.63 -1.13
N THR A 599 23.85 1.10 -0.09
CA THR A 599 23.81 1.72 1.24
C THR A 599 25.01 1.34 2.11
N GLN A 600 25.81 0.35 1.71
CA GLN A 600 26.99 -0.07 2.47
C GLN A 600 28.08 1.00 2.43
N PRO A 601 29.01 1.03 3.41
CA PRO A 601 30.19 1.88 3.35
C PRO A 601 30.96 1.69 2.04
N LYS A 602 31.57 2.76 1.54
CA LYS A 602 32.27 2.74 0.26
C LYS A 602 33.43 1.73 0.25
N GLU A 603 34.09 1.58 1.38
CA GLU A 603 35.16 0.62 1.58
C GLU A 603 34.67 -0.81 1.38
N TYR A 604 33.47 -1.13 1.85
CA TYR A 604 32.86 -2.44 1.62
C TYR A 604 32.51 -2.61 0.14
N GLN A 605 31.88 -1.61 -0.48
CA GLN A 605 31.53 -1.69 -1.90
C GLN A 605 32.76 -1.92 -2.76
N GLU A 606 33.85 -1.22 -2.48
CA GLU A 606 35.15 -1.35 -3.18
C GLU A 606 35.85 -2.68 -2.87
N SER A 607 35.67 -3.28 -1.70
CA SER A 607 36.20 -4.62 -1.38
C SER A 607 35.51 -5.72 -2.20
N VAL A 608 34.25 -5.56 -2.53
CA VAL A 608 33.48 -6.51 -3.33
C VAL A 608 33.69 -6.27 -4.83
N ILE A 609 33.52 -5.02 -5.28
CA ILE A 609 33.67 -4.58 -6.68
C ILE A 609 34.61 -3.38 -6.73
N PRO A 610 35.94 -3.61 -6.82
CA PRO A 610 36.91 -2.53 -6.87
C PRO A 610 36.75 -1.64 -8.10
N ALA A 611 37.01 -0.35 -7.94
CA ALA A 611 36.98 0.60 -9.04
C ALA A 611 37.95 0.20 -10.17
N GLY A 612 37.44 0.17 -11.40
CA GLY A 612 38.27 -0.19 -12.58
C GLY A 612 38.46 -1.69 -12.80
N ALA A 613 37.91 -2.57 -11.95
CA ALA A 613 37.92 -4.01 -12.19
C ALA A 613 37.22 -4.37 -13.51
N LYS A 614 37.70 -5.43 -14.18
CA LYS A 614 36.94 -6.05 -15.28
C LYS A 614 35.80 -6.85 -14.68
N VAL A 615 34.57 -6.51 -15.04
CA VAL A 615 33.35 -7.15 -14.50
C VAL A 615 32.48 -7.69 -15.64
N PHE A 616 32.11 -8.95 -15.56
CA PHE A 616 31.08 -9.54 -16.43
C PHE A 616 29.80 -9.72 -15.64
N GLY A 617 28.73 -9.07 -16.09
CA GLY A 617 27.39 -9.19 -15.53
C GLY A 617 26.50 -10.13 -16.35
N LEU A 618 25.69 -10.96 -15.68
CA LEU A 618 24.67 -11.80 -16.31
C LEU A 618 23.31 -11.51 -15.68
N THR A 619 22.32 -11.15 -16.50
CA THR A 619 20.95 -10.91 -16.05
C THR A 619 19.93 -11.49 -17.02
N ALA A 620 18.95 -12.21 -16.51
CA ALA A 620 17.83 -12.72 -17.32
C ALA A 620 16.77 -11.63 -17.67
N GLY A 621 16.99 -10.40 -17.27
CA GLY A 621 16.25 -9.21 -17.68
C GLY A 621 17.11 -8.29 -18.58
N LEU A 622 16.76 -7.01 -18.60
CA LEU A 622 17.50 -6.01 -19.37
C LEU A 622 18.91 -5.77 -18.80
N PRO A 623 19.93 -5.51 -19.67
CA PRO A 623 21.30 -5.21 -19.22
C PRO A 623 21.39 -4.08 -18.20
N VAL A 624 20.48 -3.10 -18.25
CA VAL A 624 20.43 -1.96 -17.32
C VAL A 624 20.33 -2.38 -15.84
N ASN A 625 19.87 -3.60 -15.56
CA ASN A 625 19.81 -4.13 -14.19
C ASN A 625 21.19 -4.16 -13.52
N LEU A 626 22.26 -4.37 -14.28
CA LEU A 626 23.63 -4.54 -13.76
C LEU A 626 24.64 -3.50 -14.29
N GLU A 627 24.30 -2.71 -15.30
CA GLU A 627 25.23 -1.73 -15.90
C GLU A 627 25.83 -0.77 -14.85
N GLY A 628 25.03 -0.36 -13.88
CA GLY A 628 25.47 0.52 -12.79
C GLY A 628 26.51 -0.11 -11.84
N LEU A 629 26.58 -1.44 -11.77
CA LEU A 629 27.54 -2.20 -10.96
C LEU A 629 28.77 -2.62 -11.77
N VAL A 630 28.56 -2.95 -13.03
CA VAL A 630 29.60 -3.46 -13.95
C VAL A 630 30.55 -2.34 -14.39
N GLY A 631 30.02 -1.13 -14.58
CA GLY A 631 30.85 0.03 -14.97
C GLY A 631 31.35 -0.02 -16.42
N SER A 632 32.17 0.97 -16.79
CA SER A 632 32.63 1.19 -18.19
C SER A 632 33.67 0.17 -18.71
N ASN A 633 34.33 -0.54 -17.80
CA ASN A 633 35.38 -1.54 -18.16
C ASN A 633 34.80 -2.97 -18.18
N GLY A 634 33.49 -3.11 -18.03
CA GLY A 634 32.82 -4.39 -17.99
C GLY A 634 31.84 -4.62 -19.13
N LYS A 635 31.18 -5.75 -19.09
CA LYS A 635 30.18 -6.17 -20.07
C LYS A 635 29.00 -6.83 -19.37
N VAL A 636 27.79 -6.55 -19.80
CA VAL A 636 26.60 -7.22 -19.34
C VAL A 636 26.01 -8.06 -20.47
N TRP A 637 25.72 -9.33 -20.18
CA TRP A 637 24.87 -10.17 -21.03
C TRP A 637 23.47 -10.18 -20.42
N GLY A 638 22.47 -9.80 -21.19
CA GLY A 638 21.07 -9.75 -20.78
C GLY A 638 20.14 -9.84 -21.98
N LEU A 639 18.84 -9.95 -21.72
CA LEU A 639 17.83 -9.93 -22.76
C LEU A 639 17.71 -8.53 -23.35
N GLN A 640 17.49 -8.45 -24.67
CA GLN A 640 17.23 -7.20 -25.40
C GLN A 640 15.87 -7.23 -26.13
N SER A 641 15.10 -8.30 -25.93
CA SER A 641 13.77 -8.50 -26.49
C SER A 641 12.91 -9.27 -25.50
N PHE A 642 11.61 -9.31 -25.75
CA PHE A 642 10.74 -10.24 -25.05
C PHE A 642 11.20 -11.69 -25.28
N GLY A 643 10.81 -12.59 -24.36
CA GLY A 643 11.18 -13.98 -24.41
C GLY A 643 10.40 -14.79 -25.45
N PHE A 644 10.44 -16.13 -25.32
CA PHE A 644 9.87 -17.07 -26.29
C PHE A 644 9.27 -18.28 -25.57
N SER A 645 8.20 -18.85 -26.12
CA SER A 645 7.60 -20.06 -25.59
C SER A 645 8.40 -21.30 -26.01
N ALA A 646 9.10 -21.91 -25.06
CA ALA A 646 9.80 -23.20 -25.22
C ALA A 646 10.16 -23.77 -23.84
N PRO A 647 10.54 -25.06 -23.73
CA PRO A 647 11.15 -25.56 -22.51
C PRO A 647 12.35 -24.71 -22.08
N TYR A 648 12.45 -24.36 -20.80
CA TYR A 648 13.42 -23.37 -20.32
C TYR A 648 14.88 -23.69 -20.68
N LYS A 649 15.27 -24.97 -20.76
CA LYS A 649 16.61 -25.40 -21.18
C LYS A 649 16.89 -25.04 -22.64
N VAL A 650 15.87 -25.10 -23.49
CA VAL A 650 15.99 -24.65 -24.89
C VAL A 650 16.16 -23.15 -24.95
N LEU A 651 15.45 -22.42 -24.09
CA LEU A 651 15.60 -20.97 -23.97
C LEU A 651 16.99 -20.60 -23.46
N ASP A 652 17.53 -21.30 -22.47
CA ASP A 652 18.90 -21.09 -22.00
C ASP A 652 19.92 -21.17 -23.14
N GLU A 653 19.81 -22.22 -23.97
CA GLU A 653 20.70 -22.43 -25.14
C GLU A 653 20.50 -21.32 -26.19
N LYS A 654 19.27 -21.01 -26.55
CA LYS A 654 18.94 -20.07 -27.63
C LYS A 654 19.23 -18.62 -27.26
N LEU A 655 19.07 -18.25 -25.99
CA LEU A 655 19.29 -16.90 -25.46
C LEU A 655 20.71 -16.72 -24.89
N GLY A 656 21.50 -17.80 -24.85
CA GLY A 656 22.89 -17.76 -24.44
C GLY A 656 23.10 -17.70 -22.93
N PHE A 657 22.19 -18.26 -22.13
CA PHE A 657 22.34 -18.36 -20.68
C PHE A 657 22.99 -19.69 -20.30
N THR A 658 24.15 -19.96 -20.88
CA THR A 658 24.94 -21.19 -20.70
C THR A 658 26.34 -20.90 -20.20
N ALA A 659 26.96 -21.89 -19.56
CA ALA A 659 28.34 -21.81 -19.09
C ALA A 659 29.33 -21.50 -20.24
N GLU A 660 29.11 -22.09 -21.41
CA GLU A 660 29.95 -21.88 -22.61
C GLU A 660 29.84 -20.43 -23.10
N ASN A 661 28.63 -19.83 -23.08
CA ASN A 661 28.52 -18.44 -23.49
C ASN A 661 29.18 -17.51 -22.47
N VAL A 662 29.02 -17.75 -21.17
CA VAL A 662 29.74 -16.99 -20.11
C VAL A 662 31.24 -17.06 -20.38
N TYR A 663 31.82 -18.24 -20.62
CA TYR A 663 33.22 -18.44 -20.95
C TYR A 663 33.62 -17.59 -22.18
N ASN A 664 32.86 -17.70 -23.29
CA ASN A 664 33.18 -16.99 -24.54
C ASN A 664 33.10 -15.47 -24.37
N GLN A 665 32.07 -14.97 -23.66
CA GLN A 665 31.93 -13.55 -23.42
C GLN A 665 33.08 -12.97 -22.58
N VAL A 666 33.46 -13.69 -21.52
CA VAL A 666 34.57 -13.29 -20.65
C VAL A 666 35.88 -13.32 -21.40
N LYS A 667 36.17 -14.38 -22.19
CA LYS A 667 37.36 -14.46 -23.04
C LYS A 667 37.46 -13.29 -24.00
N SER A 668 36.36 -12.81 -24.53
CA SER A 668 36.35 -11.65 -25.44
C SER A 668 36.65 -10.31 -24.75
N MET A 669 36.60 -10.26 -23.40
CA MET A 669 36.88 -9.06 -22.60
C MET A 669 38.32 -9.01 -22.10
N LEU A 670 39.00 -10.18 -21.94
CA LEU A 670 40.34 -10.31 -21.42
C LEU A 670 41.41 -10.08 -22.49
#